data_af47bb9019f66c41df57701fdfa5f690
#
_entry.id   af47bb9019f66c41df57701fdfa5f690
#
_cell.length_a   1.000
_cell.length_b   1.000
_cell.length_c   1.000
_cell.angle_alpha   90.00
_cell.angle_beta   90.00
_cell.angle_gamma   90.00
#
_symmetry.space_group_name_H-M   'P 1'
#
loop_
_entity.id
_entity.type
_entity.pdbx_description
1 polymer ?
#
loop_
_entity_poly.entity_id
_entity_poly.type
_entity_poly.pdbx_seq_one_letter_code
_entity_poly.pdbx_strand_id
1 'polypeptide(L)'
;MEQDMIFEPSADLAKSALIDANGYAALYRDSIANPDQFWAEHGKRIDWIKPYSQISDVSYDAKDLHIKWYADGTLNAAANCLDRHLATRGDQTAIIWEGDEPDQHRHITYRELHEEVCKFANVLKANGAKKGGRITIYMPMIPEATVAMLACVRIGAVHSVVFGGFSPDALAGRIQDCDSTMVITADEGVRGGRPIPLKANTDEALANCPDCKTAIVVKRTGGKIDWVNGRDVWYHEAMASASADCPAEEMNAEDPMFILYTSGSTGKPKGVLHTTGGYMVYASMTHQYVFDYHDGDIYWCTADVGWVTGHSYIVYGPLANGAVTLMFEGVPTYPDSSRFWRVVEKHKVNIFYTAPTAIRALMREGDKPVTVCDRSSLRLLGSVGEPINPEAWMWYHNVVGEKRCPIVDTWWQTETGGILITPLPGATATKPGSATKPFFGIQPVLVDGDNNILDGASDGNLCIGHSWPGQMRTVYGDHQRFIETYFTTFPGRYFTGDGARRDEDGYFWITGRVDDVLNVSGHRMGTAEVESALVAHPKVAEAAVVGYPHDIKGQGIYAYVTLIADAVADDQLAAELRQWTRKEIGPIATPDLLQWAPQLPKTRSGKIMRRILRKIAANEYDQLGDTSTLTDPAVVDDLVENRQNRGD
;
A
#
# COMPACT_ATOMS: atom_id res chain seq x y z
N MET A 1 -11.58 -17.22 20.21
CA MET A 1 -12.41 -18.26 19.54
C MET A 1 -12.31 -18.19 18.01
N GLU A 2 -12.52 -17.05 17.34
CA GLU A 2 -12.35 -16.98 15.85
C GLU A 2 -10.88 -16.99 15.45
N GLN A 3 -9.98 -16.42 16.23
CA GLN A 3 -8.53 -16.42 16.00
C GLN A 3 -7.89 -17.82 16.06
N ASP A 4 -8.53 -18.78 16.71
CA ASP A 4 -8.03 -20.15 16.85
C ASP A 4 -8.50 -21.07 15.72
N MET A 5 -9.34 -20.55 14.81
CA MET A 5 -9.78 -21.31 13.64
C MET A 5 -8.66 -21.43 12.61
N ILE A 6 -8.52 -22.61 12.04
CA ILE A 6 -7.54 -22.90 10.99
C ILE A 6 -8.29 -23.28 9.72
N PHE A 7 -7.93 -22.65 8.62
CA PHE A 7 -8.48 -22.90 7.29
C PHE A 7 -7.41 -23.50 6.40
N GLU A 8 -7.47 -24.81 6.21
CA GLU A 8 -6.56 -25.54 5.32
C GLU A 8 -6.85 -25.23 3.86
N PRO A 9 -5.81 -25.16 2.99
CA PRO A 9 -6.04 -25.14 1.55
C PRO A 9 -6.86 -26.36 1.11
N SER A 10 -7.84 -26.15 0.25
CA SER A 10 -8.58 -27.30 -0.30
C SER A 10 -7.64 -28.20 -1.11
N ALA A 11 -7.96 -29.49 -1.18
CA ALA A 11 -7.14 -30.45 -1.94
C ALA A 11 -7.00 -30.07 -3.43
N ASP A 12 -8.05 -29.50 -4.02
CA ASP A 12 -8.03 -29.03 -5.40
C ASP A 12 -7.12 -27.82 -5.57
N LEU A 13 -7.20 -26.86 -4.65
CA LEU A 13 -6.32 -25.69 -4.65
C LEU A 13 -4.86 -26.07 -4.43
N ALA A 14 -4.57 -26.91 -3.45
CA ALA A 14 -3.20 -27.39 -3.18
C ALA A 14 -2.58 -28.09 -4.40
N LYS A 15 -3.42 -28.77 -5.21
CA LYS A 15 -2.96 -29.47 -6.42
C LYS A 15 -2.78 -28.52 -7.62
N SER A 16 -3.61 -27.49 -7.75
CA SER A 16 -3.59 -26.58 -8.90
C SER A 16 -2.72 -25.34 -8.71
N ALA A 17 -2.42 -24.98 -7.45
CA ALA A 17 -1.62 -23.80 -7.13
C ALA A 17 -0.18 -23.93 -7.64
N LEU A 18 0.44 -22.80 -7.95
CA LEU A 18 1.84 -22.71 -8.36
C LEU A 18 2.80 -23.27 -7.30
N ILE A 19 2.44 -23.14 -6.04
CA ILE A 19 3.25 -23.58 -4.89
C ILE A 19 2.36 -24.34 -3.90
N ASP A 20 2.69 -25.59 -3.63
CA ASP A 20 2.14 -26.39 -2.56
C ASP A 20 2.96 -26.30 -1.26
N ALA A 21 2.54 -26.96 -0.19
CA ALA A 21 3.22 -26.93 1.09
C ALA A 21 4.68 -27.44 1.03
N ASN A 22 4.94 -28.48 0.27
CA ASN A 22 6.29 -29.01 0.08
C ASN A 22 7.16 -28.07 -0.73
N GLY A 23 6.61 -27.48 -1.78
CA GLY A 23 7.24 -26.45 -2.59
C GLY A 23 7.62 -25.22 -1.78
N TYR A 24 6.70 -24.74 -0.93
CA TYR A 24 6.99 -23.63 -0.02
C TYR A 24 8.16 -23.98 0.91
N ALA A 25 8.09 -25.13 1.59
CA ALA A 25 9.12 -25.53 2.54
C ALA A 25 10.50 -25.68 1.89
N ALA A 26 10.56 -26.21 0.66
CA ALA A 26 11.80 -26.38 -0.08
C ALA A 26 12.37 -25.02 -0.54
N LEU A 27 11.56 -24.19 -1.19
CA LEU A 27 11.97 -22.87 -1.70
C LEU A 27 12.34 -21.91 -0.56
N TYR A 28 11.58 -21.89 0.52
CA TYR A 28 11.90 -21.05 1.67
C TYR A 28 13.23 -21.45 2.29
N ARG A 29 13.43 -22.75 2.56
CA ARG A 29 14.71 -23.25 3.08
C ARG A 29 15.88 -22.90 2.18
N ASP A 30 15.74 -23.08 0.87
CA ASP A 30 16.80 -22.76 -0.09
C ASP A 30 17.10 -21.27 -0.14
N SER A 31 16.06 -20.43 -0.14
CA SER A 31 16.18 -18.97 -0.12
C SER A 31 16.93 -18.42 1.10
N ILE A 32 16.89 -19.14 2.22
CA ILE A 32 17.60 -18.77 3.44
C ILE A 32 19.01 -19.38 3.51
N ALA A 33 19.14 -20.66 3.11
CA ALA A 33 20.42 -21.36 3.18
C ALA A 33 21.39 -20.95 2.06
N ASN A 34 20.88 -20.62 0.88
CA ASN A 34 21.66 -20.33 -0.32
C ASN A 34 21.14 -19.04 -1.02
N PRO A 35 21.09 -17.88 -0.33
CA PRO A 35 20.40 -16.69 -0.84
C PRO A 35 20.95 -16.19 -2.18
N ASP A 36 22.26 -16.16 -2.39
CA ASP A 36 22.85 -15.71 -3.65
C ASP A 36 22.47 -16.62 -4.82
N GLN A 37 22.51 -17.94 -4.61
CA GLN A 37 22.10 -18.90 -5.64
C GLN A 37 20.59 -18.79 -5.94
N PHE A 38 19.78 -18.66 -4.89
CA PHE A 38 18.35 -18.50 -5.01
C PHE A 38 17.99 -17.24 -5.82
N TRP A 39 18.57 -16.10 -5.46
CA TRP A 39 18.30 -14.85 -6.16
C TRP A 39 18.96 -14.76 -7.54
N ALA A 40 20.09 -15.47 -7.76
CA ALA A 40 20.68 -15.63 -9.09
C ALA A 40 19.72 -16.36 -10.04
N GLU A 41 19.00 -17.37 -9.57
CA GLU A 41 18.00 -18.08 -10.39
C GLU A 41 16.75 -17.23 -10.60
N HIS A 42 16.19 -16.66 -9.53
CA HIS A 42 14.97 -15.90 -9.61
C HIS A 42 15.11 -14.53 -10.29
N GLY A 43 16.31 -13.97 -10.37
CA GLY A 43 16.59 -12.77 -11.16
C GLY A 43 16.38 -12.97 -12.67
N LYS A 44 16.42 -14.21 -13.16
CA LYS A 44 16.19 -14.55 -14.58
C LYS A 44 14.71 -14.44 -15.00
N ARG A 45 13.81 -14.15 -14.07
CA ARG A 45 12.39 -14.00 -14.36
C ARG A 45 12.04 -12.76 -15.18
N ILE A 46 12.94 -11.79 -15.23
CA ILE A 46 12.85 -10.57 -16.06
C ILE A 46 13.96 -10.55 -17.11
N ASP A 47 13.78 -9.72 -18.14
CA ASP A 47 14.74 -9.62 -19.24
C ASP A 47 15.83 -8.59 -18.91
N TRP A 48 17.07 -8.99 -19.09
CA TRP A 48 18.25 -8.15 -18.89
C TRP A 48 18.88 -7.80 -20.23
N ILE A 49 19.24 -6.51 -20.43
CA ILE A 49 20.02 -6.06 -21.57
C ILE A 49 21.44 -6.58 -21.43
N LYS A 50 22.06 -6.36 -20.28
CA LYS A 50 23.30 -6.98 -19.86
C LYS A 50 23.02 -7.86 -18.65
N PRO A 51 23.24 -9.19 -18.71
CA PRO A 51 23.08 -10.07 -17.55
C PRO A 51 23.98 -9.66 -16.38
N TYR A 52 23.45 -9.82 -15.15
CA TYR A 52 24.20 -9.61 -13.92
C TYR A 52 25.17 -10.79 -13.63
N SER A 53 26.23 -10.50 -12.91
CA SER A 53 27.12 -11.50 -12.30
C SER A 53 27.25 -11.29 -10.78
N GLN A 54 27.04 -10.05 -10.30
CA GLN A 54 26.97 -9.71 -8.87
C GLN A 54 25.52 -9.79 -8.41
N ILE A 55 25.24 -10.67 -7.45
CA ILE A 55 23.88 -10.89 -6.98
C ILE A 55 23.53 -9.86 -5.90
N SER A 56 24.32 -9.79 -4.83
CA SER A 56 24.13 -8.88 -3.72
C SER A 56 25.44 -8.28 -3.24
N ASP A 57 25.38 -7.05 -2.73
CA ASP A 57 26.43 -6.35 -2.01
C ASP A 57 25.72 -5.52 -0.92
N VAL A 58 25.70 -6.06 0.30
CA VAL A 58 24.85 -5.53 1.37
C VAL A 58 25.61 -5.49 2.68
N SER A 59 25.54 -4.34 3.34
CA SER A 59 25.97 -4.17 4.74
C SER A 59 24.89 -3.47 5.55
N TYR A 60 24.55 -4.03 6.70
CA TYR A 60 23.67 -3.40 7.71
C TYR A 60 24.47 -2.76 8.85
N ASP A 61 25.80 -2.66 8.73
CA ASP A 61 26.60 -1.85 9.65
C ASP A 61 26.29 -0.37 9.43
N ALA A 62 25.86 0.34 10.45
CA ALA A 62 25.50 1.75 10.37
C ALA A 62 26.66 2.67 9.89
N LYS A 63 27.93 2.21 10.01
CA LYS A 63 29.10 2.94 9.54
C LYS A 63 29.39 2.75 8.05
N ASP A 64 28.84 1.68 7.46
CA ASP A 64 29.03 1.31 6.07
C ASP A 64 27.74 0.72 5.49
N LEU A 65 26.60 1.38 5.78
CA LEU A 65 25.30 0.90 5.34
C LEU A 65 25.14 1.06 3.83
N HIS A 66 25.00 -0.05 3.14
CA HIS A 66 24.69 -0.05 1.72
C HIS A 66 23.89 -1.30 1.33
N ILE A 67 23.05 -1.15 0.32
CA ILE A 67 22.19 -2.21 -0.21
C ILE A 67 22.23 -2.14 -1.73
N LYS A 68 22.79 -3.16 -2.36
CA LYS A 68 22.85 -3.29 -3.82
C LYS A 68 22.48 -4.70 -4.25
N TRP A 69 21.69 -4.79 -5.31
CA TRP A 69 21.27 -6.05 -5.92
C TRP A 69 21.45 -6.00 -7.43
N TYR A 70 22.07 -7.04 -7.99
CA TYR A 70 22.32 -7.17 -9.43
C TYR A 70 23.11 -6.00 -10.03
N ALA A 71 24.04 -5.43 -9.27
CA ALA A 71 24.64 -4.11 -9.49
C ALA A 71 25.38 -3.93 -10.82
N ASP A 72 25.82 -5.00 -11.47
CA ASP A 72 26.49 -4.99 -12.78
C ASP A 72 25.56 -5.35 -13.95
N GLY A 73 24.30 -5.66 -13.68
CA GLY A 73 23.27 -5.92 -14.67
C GLY A 73 22.61 -4.64 -15.19
N THR A 74 22.09 -4.68 -16.42
CA THR A 74 21.32 -3.58 -17.01
C THR A 74 20.00 -4.06 -17.59
N LEU A 75 18.96 -3.23 -17.51
CA LEU A 75 17.61 -3.54 -17.96
C LEU A 75 16.80 -2.26 -18.19
N ASN A 76 15.55 -2.42 -18.60
CA ASN A 76 14.57 -1.34 -18.55
C ASN A 76 13.25 -1.87 -17.97
N ALA A 77 12.66 -1.17 -17.00
CA ALA A 77 11.42 -1.59 -16.34
C ALA A 77 10.23 -1.56 -17.29
N ALA A 78 10.08 -0.53 -18.14
CA ALA A 78 8.99 -0.47 -19.11
C ALA A 78 9.09 -1.57 -20.17
N ALA A 79 10.30 -1.90 -20.63
CA ALA A 79 10.51 -2.99 -21.57
C ALA A 79 10.10 -4.34 -20.96
N ASN A 80 10.37 -4.55 -19.66
CA ASN A 80 9.94 -5.74 -18.93
C ASN A 80 8.41 -5.81 -18.72
N CYS A 81 7.74 -4.68 -18.66
CA CYS A 81 6.28 -4.60 -18.54
C CYS A 81 5.56 -4.71 -19.88
N LEU A 82 6.18 -4.32 -20.98
CA LEU A 82 5.50 -4.14 -22.27
C LEU A 82 6.19 -4.91 -23.42
N ASP A 83 7.41 -4.50 -23.80
CA ASP A 83 8.09 -4.95 -25.02
C ASP A 83 8.22 -6.47 -25.08
N ARG A 84 8.60 -7.11 -23.96
CA ARG A 84 8.77 -8.57 -23.88
C ARG A 84 7.48 -9.36 -24.18
N HIS A 85 6.32 -8.72 -24.02
CA HIS A 85 5.02 -9.36 -24.23
C HIS A 85 4.44 -9.18 -25.63
N LEU A 86 4.97 -8.24 -26.44
CA LEU A 86 4.37 -7.85 -27.72
C LEU A 86 4.25 -8.99 -28.71
N ALA A 87 5.26 -9.85 -28.78
CA ALA A 87 5.28 -10.96 -29.74
C ALA A 87 4.24 -12.05 -29.44
N THR A 88 3.93 -12.29 -28.16
CA THR A 88 3.08 -13.42 -27.73
C THR A 88 1.74 -12.96 -27.14
N ARG A 89 1.68 -11.73 -26.60
CA ARG A 89 0.52 -11.19 -25.87
C ARG A 89 0.14 -9.78 -26.34
N GLY A 90 0.65 -9.31 -27.48
CA GLY A 90 0.41 -7.95 -27.95
C GLY A 90 -1.07 -7.57 -28.02
N ASP A 91 -1.92 -8.48 -28.40
CA ASP A 91 -3.35 -8.28 -28.55
C ASP A 91 -4.18 -8.70 -27.31
N GLN A 92 -3.50 -9.19 -26.25
CA GLN A 92 -4.12 -9.47 -24.96
C GLN A 92 -4.37 -8.14 -24.22
N THR A 93 -5.48 -8.05 -23.50
CA THR A 93 -5.75 -6.94 -22.59
C THR A 93 -4.67 -6.88 -21.50
N ALA A 94 -4.02 -5.73 -21.37
CA ALA A 94 -3.10 -5.41 -20.29
C ALA A 94 -3.84 -4.71 -19.14
N ILE A 95 -4.64 -3.70 -19.47
CA ILE A 95 -5.40 -2.92 -18.49
C ILE A 95 -6.88 -2.97 -18.83
N ILE A 96 -7.69 -3.30 -17.83
CA ILE A 96 -9.10 -2.99 -17.79
C ILE A 96 -9.25 -1.76 -16.91
N TRP A 97 -9.69 -0.64 -17.46
CA TRP A 97 -10.05 0.52 -16.66
C TRP A 97 -11.55 0.59 -16.47
N GLU A 98 -11.95 0.78 -15.22
CA GLU A 98 -13.34 1.01 -14.81
C GLU A 98 -13.43 2.38 -14.18
N GLY A 99 -14.23 3.28 -14.76
CA GLY A 99 -14.40 4.66 -14.31
C GLY A 99 -15.23 4.79 -13.03
N ASP A 100 -15.34 6.02 -12.55
CA ASP A 100 -16.22 6.35 -11.40
C ASP A 100 -17.68 6.02 -11.73
N GLU A 101 -18.16 6.42 -12.93
CA GLU A 101 -19.49 6.02 -13.43
C GLU A 101 -19.49 4.58 -13.96
N PRO A 102 -20.51 3.77 -13.63
CA PRO A 102 -20.56 2.34 -13.96
C PRO A 102 -20.55 1.99 -15.45
N ASP A 103 -20.90 2.92 -16.33
CA ASP A 103 -20.92 2.75 -17.78
C ASP A 103 -19.59 3.11 -18.45
N GLN A 104 -18.66 3.73 -17.71
CA GLN A 104 -17.34 4.10 -18.21
C GLN A 104 -16.33 2.99 -17.99
N HIS A 105 -15.85 2.40 -19.07
CA HIS A 105 -14.74 1.43 -19.02
C HIS A 105 -13.96 1.40 -20.32
N ARG A 106 -12.72 0.95 -20.23
CA ARG A 106 -11.82 0.74 -21.37
C ARG A 106 -11.05 -0.55 -21.20
N HIS A 107 -10.80 -1.26 -22.31
CA HIS A 107 -9.85 -2.35 -22.38
C HIS A 107 -8.68 -1.89 -23.25
N ILE A 108 -7.47 -1.99 -22.74
CA ILE A 108 -6.24 -1.55 -23.40
C ILE A 108 -5.34 -2.76 -23.52
N THR A 109 -4.98 -3.09 -24.75
CA THR A 109 -4.07 -4.21 -25.04
C THR A 109 -2.61 -3.84 -24.72
N TYR A 110 -1.74 -4.86 -24.61
CA TYR A 110 -0.30 -4.63 -24.44
C TYR A 110 0.28 -3.80 -25.58
N ARG A 111 -0.18 -4.01 -26.80
CA ARG A 111 0.24 -3.24 -27.99
C ARG A 111 -0.18 -1.78 -27.93
N GLU A 112 -1.44 -1.53 -27.60
CA GLU A 112 -1.95 -0.17 -27.44
C GLU A 112 -1.24 0.56 -26.29
N LEU A 113 -1.06 -0.11 -25.15
CA LEU A 113 -0.35 0.46 -24.01
C LEU A 113 1.11 0.77 -24.34
N HIS A 114 1.80 -0.13 -25.03
CA HIS A 114 3.17 0.09 -25.50
C HIS A 114 3.25 1.32 -26.43
N GLU A 115 2.32 1.43 -27.40
CA GLU A 115 2.27 2.57 -28.32
C GLU A 115 2.04 3.89 -27.59
N GLU A 116 1.08 3.92 -26.65
CA GLU A 116 0.80 5.11 -25.83
C GLU A 116 2.01 5.50 -24.98
N VAL A 117 2.67 4.52 -24.34
CA VAL A 117 3.87 4.75 -23.52
C VAL A 117 5.02 5.30 -24.36
N CYS A 118 5.27 4.76 -25.56
CA CYS A 118 6.32 5.26 -26.45
C CYS A 118 6.05 6.69 -26.90
N LYS A 119 4.82 7.00 -27.30
CA LYS A 119 4.40 8.36 -27.66
C LYS A 119 4.60 9.31 -26.49
N PHE A 120 4.14 8.95 -25.31
CA PHE A 120 4.25 9.82 -24.15
C PHE A 120 5.70 9.98 -23.67
N ALA A 121 6.53 8.94 -23.76
CA ALA A 121 7.96 9.01 -23.51
C ALA A 121 8.64 10.05 -24.44
N ASN A 122 8.26 10.08 -25.71
CA ASN A 122 8.74 11.11 -26.65
C ASN A 122 8.21 12.51 -26.32
N VAL A 123 6.96 12.64 -25.86
CA VAL A 123 6.42 13.91 -25.35
C VAL A 123 7.23 14.40 -24.15
N LEU A 124 7.55 13.52 -23.20
CA LEU A 124 8.37 13.88 -22.04
C LEU A 124 9.75 14.37 -22.47
N LYS A 125 10.43 13.67 -23.40
CA LYS A 125 11.75 14.10 -23.93
C LYS A 125 11.66 15.47 -24.64
N ALA A 126 10.62 15.69 -25.44
CA ALA A 126 10.41 16.97 -26.13
C ALA A 126 10.20 18.14 -25.16
N ASN A 127 9.72 17.87 -23.95
CA ASN A 127 9.54 18.84 -22.87
C ASN A 127 10.72 18.86 -21.87
N GLY A 128 11.86 18.27 -22.21
CA GLY A 128 13.11 18.38 -21.46
C GLY A 128 13.37 17.27 -20.43
N ALA A 129 12.53 16.23 -20.38
CA ALA A 129 12.79 15.07 -19.56
C ALA A 129 14.03 14.29 -20.04
N LYS A 130 14.82 13.80 -19.10
CA LYS A 130 16.05 13.04 -19.38
C LYS A 130 16.29 11.99 -18.31
N LYS A 131 17.18 11.04 -18.61
CA LYS A 131 17.65 10.04 -17.66
C LYS A 131 18.08 10.67 -16.34
N GLY A 132 17.60 10.13 -15.21
CA GLY A 132 17.87 10.63 -13.85
C GLY A 132 17.11 11.90 -13.48
N GLY A 133 16.36 12.54 -14.41
CA GLY A 133 15.46 13.65 -14.09
C GLY A 133 14.25 13.19 -13.30
N ARG A 134 13.76 14.02 -12.36
CA ARG A 134 12.57 13.70 -11.55
C ARG A 134 11.33 14.34 -12.14
N ILE A 135 10.26 13.55 -12.18
CA ILE A 135 8.95 13.96 -12.74
C ILE A 135 7.88 13.60 -11.69
N THR A 136 7.09 14.59 -11.32
CA THR A 136 5.95 14.37 -10.41
C THR A 136 4.71 13.98 -11.21
N ILE A 137 3.99 12.97 -10.72
CA ILE A 137 2.71 12.52 -11.29
C ILE A 137 1.63 12.75 -10.25
N TYR A 138 0.68 13.64 -10.56
CA TYR A 138 -0.45 14.00 -9.70
C TYR A 138 -1.75 13.80 -10.48
N MET A 139 -2.20 12.55 -10.53
CA MET A 139 -3.23 12.07 -11.46
C MET A 139 -4.33 11.30 -10.73
N PRO A 140 -5.55 11.26 -11.30
CA PRO A 140 -6.57 10.31 -10.85
C PRO A 140 -6.24 8.90 -11.35
N MET A 141 -7.01 7.89 -10.90
CA MET A 141 -6.84 6.49 -11.30
C MET A 141 -7.36 6.23 -12.73
N ILE A 142 -6.69 6.82 -13.71
CA ILE A 142 -6.95 6.65 -15.14
C ILE A 142 -5.75 5.99 -15.84
N PRO A 143 -5.94 5.35 -17.00
CA PRO A 143 -4.85 4.66 -17.71
C PRO A 143 -3.64 5.54 -17.98
N GLU A 144 -3.85 6.82 -18.22
CA GLU A 144 -2.81 7.80 -18.47
C GLU A 144 -1.83 7.96 -17.26
N ALA A 145 -2.26 7.62 -16.05
CA ALA A 145 -1.35 7.57 -14.88
C ALA A 145 -0.34 6.41 -15.01
N THR A 146 -0.80 5.23 -15.43
CA THR A 146 0.08 4.09 -15.73
C THR A 146 0.99 4.38 -16.93
N VAL A 147 0.45 5.00 -17.97
CA VAL A 147 1.23 5.45 -19.13
C VAL A 147 2.34 6.40 -18.68
N ALA A 148 2.04 7.36 -17.80
CA ALA A 148 3.01 8.32 -17.28
C ALA A 148 4.14 7.63 -16.49
N MET A 149 3.80 6.69 -15.59
CA MET A 149 4.78 5.92 -14.83
C MET A 149 5.72 5.13 -15.75
N LEU A 150 5.16 4.39 -16.70
CA LEU A 150 5.93 3.56 -17.63
C LEU A 150 6.74 4.41 -18.64
N ALA A 151 6.23 5.56 -19.09
CA ALA A 151 6.95 6.48 -19.95
C ALA A 151 8.18 7.09 -19.25
N CYS A 152 8.05 7.45 -17.96
CA CYS A 152 9.18 7.92 -17.16
C CYS A 152 10.29 6.87 -17.10
N VAL A 153 9.97 5.64 -16.69
CA VAL A 153 11.00 4.59 -16.56
C VAL A 153 11.52 4.11 -17.92
N ARG A 154 10.74 4.26 -19.00
CA ARG A 154 11.22 3.95 -20.35
C ARG A 154 12.39 4.81 -20.77
N ILE A 155 12.38 6.10 -20.42
CA ILE A 155 13.46 7.05 -20.72
C ILE A 155 14.47 7.21 -19.59
N GLY A 156 14.36 6.39 -18.54
CA GLY A 156 15.24 6.45 -17.37
C GLY A 156 15.02 7.64 -16.46
N ALA A 157 13.88 8.32 -16.56
CA ALA A 157 13.47 9.35 -15.60
C ALA A 157 12.91 8.71 -14.34
N VAL A 158 13.10 9.38 -13.19
CA VAL A 158 12.61 8.95 -11.88
C VAL A 158 11.24 9.58 -11.63
N HIS A 159 10.20 8.77 -11.48
CA HIS A 159 8.90 9.33 -11.16
C HIS A 159 8.65 9.43 -9.65
N SER A 160 7.89 10.44 -9.26
CA SER A 160 7.34 10.62 -7.92
C SER A 160 5.83 10.78 -8.04
N VAL A 161 5.09 9.71 -7.73
CA VAL A 161 3.63 9.76 -7.79
C VAL A 161 3.11 10.36 -6.48
N VAL A 162 2.25 11.36 -6.61
CA VAL A 162 1.54 12.01 -5.50
C VAL A 162 0.07 11.69 -5.62
N PHE A 163 -0.52 11.21 -4.54
CA PHE A 163 -1.94 10.86 -4.52
C PHE A 163 -2.82 12.06 -4.93
N GLY A 164 -3.68 11.89 -5.94
CA GLY A 164 -4.51 12.93 -6.53
C GLY A 164 -5.49 13.62 -5.59
N GLY A 165 -5.60 13.10 -4.38
CA GLY A 165 -6.38 13.71 -3.32
C GLY A 165 -5.59 14.60 -2.36
N PHE A 166 -4.26 14.72 -2.46
CA PHE A 166 -3.48 15.58 -1.57
C PHE A 166 -3.67 17.06 -1.87
N SER A 167 -3.44 17.89 -0.83
CA SER A 167 -3.52 19.34 -0.92
C SER A 167 -2.40 19.94 -1.80
N PRO A 168 -2.56 21.20 -2.28
CA PRO A 168 -1.50 21.92 -2.98
C PRO A 168 -0.18 21.98 -2.20
N ASP A 169 -0.22 22.21 -0.89
CA ASP A 169 0.99 22.26 -0.05
C ASP A 169 1.69 20.90 0.02
N ALA A 170 0.92 19.81 0.14
CA ALA A 170 1.48 18.46 0.13
C ALA A 170 2.11 18.11 -1.21
N LEU A 171 1.56 18.59 -2.32
CA LEU A 171 2.12 18.45 -3.66
C LEU A 171 3.39 19.29 -3.81
N ALA A 172 3.35 20.58 -3.43
CA ALA A 172 4.49 21.49 -3.50
C ALA A 172 5.70 20.96 -2.71
N GLY A 173 5.48 20.51 -1.47
CA GLY A 173 6.55 19.97 -0.63
C GLY A 173 7.26 18.76 -1.26
N ARG A 174 6.53 17.88 -1.98
CA ARG A 174 7.11 16.73 -2.67
C ARG A 174 7.86 17.10 -3.94
N ILE A 175 7.33 18.06 -4.70
CA ILE A 175 8.01 18.63 -5.88
C ILE A 175 9.36 19.23 -5.47
N GLN A 176 9.36 20.03 -4.41
CA GLN A 176 10.57 20.68 -3.88
C GLN A 176 11.58 19.66 -3.35
N ASP A 177 11.12 18.69 -2.55
CA ASP A 177 12.02 17.71 -1.91
C ASP A 177 12.74 16.81 -2.92
N CYS A 178 12.10 16.46 -4.04
CA CYS A 178 12.75 15.66 -5.09
C CYS A 178 13.28 16.48 -6.27
N ASP A 179 13.30 17.80 -6.20
CA ASP A 179 13.73 18.70 -7.30
C ASP A 179 13.04 18.37 -8.63
N SER A 180 11.75 18.12 -8.59
CA SER A 180 10.99 17.78 -9.80
C SER A 180 10.86 18.98 -10.72
N THR A 181 11.18 18.78 -12.01
CA THR A 181 11.16 19.85 -13.01
C THR A 181 9.89 19.88 -13.85
N MET A 182 9.04 18.85 -13.71
CA MET A 182 7.82 18.64 -14.49
C MET A 182 6.75 17.99 -13.63
N VAL A 183 5.49 18.39 -13.84
CA VAL A 183 4.30 17.73 -13.28
C VAL A 183 3.41 17.21 -14.40
N ILE A 184 2.91 16.00 -14.23
CA ILE A 184 1.86 15.41 -15.06
C ILE A 184 0.59 15.38 -14.21
N THR A 185 -0.49 15.98 -14.69
CA THR A 185 -1.75 16.09 -13.97
C THR A 185 -2.95 15.94 -14.92
N ALA A 186 -4.16 16.07 -14.42
CA ALA A 186 -5.38 16.15 -15.21
C ALA A 186 -6.10 17.49 -14.96
N ASP A 187 -7.03 17.85 -15.85
CA ASP A 187 -7.92 18.98 -15.63
C ASP A 187 -8.64 18.82 -14.28
N GLU A 188 -9.33 17.71 -14.12
CA GLU A 188 -10.01 17.30 -12.88
C GLU A 188 -9.89 15.78 -12.73
N GLY A 189 -10.07 15.28 -11.52
CA GLY A 189 -10.42 13.88 -11.23
C GLY A 189 -11.91 13.75 -10.94
N VAL A 190 -12.42 12.53 -10.88
CA VAL A 190 -13.79 12.23 -10.42
C VAL A 190 -13.73 11.21 -9.30
N ARG A 191 -14.48 11.45 -8.24
CA ARG A 191 -14.54 10.51 -7.12
C ARG A 191 -15.92 10.53 -6.45
N GLY A 192 -16.67 9.45 -6.57
CA GLY A 192 -18.03 9.34 -6.03
C GLY A 192 -18.97 10.38 -6.65
N GLY A 193 -18.90 10.59 -7.95
CA GLY A 193 -19.69 11.57 -8.70
C GLY A 193 -19.26 13.03 -8.51
N ARG A 194 -18.15 13.30 -7.79
CA ARG A 194 -17.68 14.67 -7.49
C ARG A 194 -16.38 14.96 -8.21
N PRO A 195 -16.26 16.13 -8.88
CA PRO A 195 -15.00 16.55 -9.49
C PRO A 195 -13.98 16.93 -8.41
N ILE A 196 -12.70 16.62 -8.69
CA ILE A 196 -11.55 17.01 -7.87
C ILE A 196 -10.70 17.96 -8.74
N PRO A 197 -10.41 19.19 -8.28
CA PRO A 197 -9.78 20.23 -9.10
C PRO A 197 -8.26 20.05 -9.17
N LEU A 198 -7.78 19.00 -9.85
CA LEU A 198 -6.36 18.63 -9.88
C LEU A 198 -5.48 19.72 -10.51
N LYS A 199 -5.93 20.32 -11.60
CA LYS A 199 -5.18 21.40 -12.26
C LYS A 199 -5.09 22.65 -11.37
N ALA A 200 -6.18 23.04 -10.70
CA ALA A 200 -6.17 24.17 -9.79
C ALA A 200 -5.22 23.93 -8.60
N ASN A 201 -5.25 22.74 -8.02
CA ASN A 201 -4.32 22.32 -6.96
C ASN A 201 -2.85 22.34 -7.45
N THR A 202 -2.63 21.91 -8.71
CA THR A 202 -1.30 21.96 -9.34
C THR A 202 -0.82 23.39 -9.51
N ASP A 203 -1.69 24.30 -9.96
CA ASP A 203 -1.34 25.71 -10.15
C ASP A 203 -0.94 26.38 -8.83
N GLU A 204 -1.70 26.12 -7.77
CA GLU A 204 -1.40 26.62 -6.44
C GLU A 204 -0.07 26.05 -5.92
N ALA A 205 0.18 24.76 -6.09
CA ALA A 205 1.45 24.15 -5.72
C ALA A 205 2.64 24.73 -6.47
N LEU A 206 2.49 24.91 -7.79
CA LEU A 206 3.56 25.43 -8.65
C LEU A 206 3.90 26.89 -8.40
N ALA A 207 3.03 27.67 -7.79
CA ALA A 207 3.36 29.03 -7.33
C ALA A 207 4.54 29.02 -6.34
N ASN A 208 4.73 27.92 -5.61
CA ASN A 208 5.81 27.72 -4.66
C ASN A 208 6.98 26.86 -5.21
N CYS A 209 6.93 26.45 -6.49
CA CYS A 209 7.90 25.54 -7.11
C CYS A 209 8.47 26.15 -8.40
N PRO A 210 9.30 27.21 -8.33
CA PRO A 210 9.74 27.97 -9.50
C PRO A 210 10.61 27.17 -10.48
N ASP A 211 11.20 26.06 -10.04
CA ASP A 211 12.04 25.21 -10.88
C ASP A 211 11.22 24.15 -11.67
N CYS A 212 9.97 23.92 -11.29
CA CYS A 212 9.04 23.06 -12.01
C CYS A 212 8.32 23.88 -13.10
N LYS A 213 8.84 23.81 -14.33
CA LYS A 213 8.48 24.74 -15.41
C LYS A 213 7.50 24.18 -16.43
N THR A 214 7.12 22.91 -16.30
CA THR A 214 6.23 22.25 -17.26
C THR A 214 5.13 21.50 -16.51
N ALA A 215 3.89 21.72 -16.92
CA ALA A 215 2.72 20.96 -16.50
C ALA A 215 2.05 20.30 -17.71
N ILE A 216 2.06 18.97 -17.77
CA ILE A 216 1.34 18.23 -18.82
C ILE A 216 -0.02 17.84 -18.26
N VAL A 217 -1.08 18.24 -18.97
CA VAL A 217 -2.47 18.15 -18.49
C VAL A 217 -3.28 17.18 -19.33
N VAL A 218 -3.80 16.13 -18.69
CA VAL A 218 -4.76 15.20 -19.31
C VAL A 218 -6.16 15.77 -19.18
N LYS A 219 -6.92 15.72 -20.27
CA LYS A 219 -8.33 16.11 -20.28
C LYS A 219 -9.19 14.93 -19.85
N ARG A 220 -9.58 14.87 -18.57
CA ARG A 220 -10.42 13.79 -18.01
C ARG A 220 -11.91 14.15 -18.05
N THR A 221 -12.29 15.31 -17.56
CA THR A 221 -13.70 15.74 -17.46
C THR A 221 -14.07 16.75 -18.54
N GLY A 222 -13.12 17.54 -19.01
CA GLY A 222 -13.35 18.69 -19.86
C GLY A 222 -13.83 19.91 -19.09
N GLY A 223 -13.66 19.91 -17.75
CA GLY A 223 -13.97 21.04 -16.89
C GLY A 223 -13.17 22.29 -17.27
N LYS A 224 -13.69 23.44 -16.83
CA LYS A 224 -13.01 24.72 -17.07
C LYS A 224 -11.82 24.85 -16.13
N ILE A 225 -10.64 25.02 -16.68
CA ILE A 225 -9.38 25.23 -15.96
C ILE A 225 -8.70 26.52 -16.39
N ASP A 226 -7.89 27.07 -15.49
CA ASP A 226 -6.95 28.14 -15.87
C ASP A 226 -5.77 27.55 -16.65
N TRP A 227 -5.20 28.36 -17.56
CA TRP A 227 -4.13 27.95 -18.47
C TRP A 227 -2.96 28.92 -18.44
N VAL A 228 -1.77 28.42 -18.20
CA VAL A 228 -0.55 29.22 -18.19
C VAL A 228 0.25 28.94 -19.45
N ASN A 229 0.24 29.91 -20.40
CA ASN A 229 0.96 29.80 -21.64
C ASN A 229 2.49 29.64 -21.40
N GLY A 230 3.11 28.72 -22.13
CA GLY A 230 4.54 28.44 -22.03
C GLY A 230 4.92 27.48 -20.88
N ARG A 231 3.98 27.16 -19.99
CA ARG A 231 4.15 26.14 -18.93
C ARG A 231 3.26 24.91 -19.20
N ASP A 232 1.99 25.16 -19.53
CA ASP A 232 0.99 24.10 -19.64
C ASP A 232 0.96 23.50 -21.04
N VAL A 233 0.87 22.18 -21.11
CA VAL A 233 0.85 21.39 -22.35
C VAL A 233 -0.32 20.41 -22.29
N TRP A 234 -1.21 20.43 -23.29
CA TRP A 234 -2.26 19.43 -23.39
C TRP A 234 -1.67 18.05 -23.78
N TYR A 235 -1.90 17.05 -22.95
CA TYR A 235 -1.47 15.67 -23.20
C TYR A 235 -1.92 15.16 -24.57
N HIS A 236 -3.21 15.26 -24.88
CA HIS A 236 -3.80 14.72 -26.10
C HIS A 236 -3.30 15.44 -27.37
N GLU A 237 -2.99 16.73 -27.31
CA GLU A 237 -2.42 17.48 -28.44
C GLU A 237 -0.97 17.07 -28.68
N ALA A 238 -0.18 16.98 -27.62
CA ALA A 238 1.22 16.52 -27.70
C ALA A 238 1.31 15.08 -28.21
N MET A 239 0.43 14.20 -27.75
CA MET A 239 0.36 12.80 -28.18
C MET A 239 -0.01 12.63 -29.66
N ALA A 240 -0.84 13.54 -30.23
CA ALA A 240 -1.30 13.42 -31.60
C ALA A 240 -0.15 13.48 -32.62
N SER A 241 0.93 14.21 -32.32
CA SER A 241 2.10 14.37 -33.18
C SER A 241 3.32 13.54 -32.77
N ALA A 242 3.25 12.84 -31.64
CA ALA A 242 4.37 12.09 -31.12
C ALA A 242 4.58 10.75 -31.84
N SER A 243 5.85 10.39 -32.08
CA SER A 243 6.21 9.09 -32.63
C SER A 243 5.91 7.98 -31.62
N ALA A 244 5.41 6.85 -32.12
CA ALA A 244 5.28 5.61 -31.35
C ALA A 244 6.59 4.80 -31.28
N ASP A 245 7.64 5.25 -31.91
CA ASP A 245 8.99 4.65 -31.80
C ASP A 245 9.81 5.41 -30.75
N CYS A 246 10.07 4.73 -29.63
CA CYS A 246 10.88 5.22 -28.54
C CYS A 246 11.65 4.06 -27.92
N PRO A 247 12.90 3.82 -28.34
CA PRO A 247 13.74 2.78 -27.72
C PRO A 247 13.84 2.96 -26.22
N ALA A 248 13.80 1.83 -25.49
CA ALA A 248 13.93 1.85 -24.05
C ALA A 248 15.38 2.18 -23.63
N GLU A 249 15.53 3.10 -22.69
CA GLU A 249 16.83 3.50 -22.14
C GLU A 249 17.46 2.35 -21.36
N GLU A 250 18.74 2.09 -21.59
CA GLU A 250 19.50 1.11 -20.81
C GLU A 250 19.78 1.67 -19.41
N MET A 251 19.23 1.01 -18.38
CA MET A 251 19.38 1.38 -16.98
C MET A 251 20.23 0.37 -16.22
N ASN A 252 21.11 0.82 -15.34
CA ASN A 252 21.74 -0.06 -14.39
C ASN A 252 20.69 -0.57 -13.37
N ALA A 253 20.88 -1.78 -12.86
CA ALA A 253 19.95 -2.34 -11.86
C ALA A 253 19.78 -1.47 -10.61
N GLU A 254 20.81 -0.72 -10.23
CA GLU A 254 20.79 0.20 -9.09
C GLU A 254 20.48 1.66 -9.48
N ASP A 255 20.18 1.96 -10.75
CA ASP A 255 19.67 3.27 -11.13
C ASP A 255 18.30 3.52 -10.47
N PRO A 256 18.08 4.72 -9.89
CA PRO A 256 16.79 5.10 -9.31
C PRO A 256 15.63 4.95 -10.29
N MET A 257 14.54 4.37 -9.82
CA MET A 257 13.33 4.13 -10.60
C MET A 257 12.19 5.06 -10.17
N PHE A 258 11.93 5.12 -8.87
CA PHE A 258 10.92 6.02 -8.32
C PHE A 258 11.21 6.45 -6.89
N ILE A 259 10.59 7.57 -6.51
CA ILE A 259 10.55 8.11 -5.16
C ILE A 259 9.10 8.13 -4.71
N LEU A 260 8.79 7.51 -3.58
CA LEU A 260 7.45 7.52 -3.01
C LEU A 260 7.48 8.03 -1.57
N TYR A 261 6.69 9.06 -1.29
CA TYR A 261 6.70 9.72 0.01
C TYR A 261 5.79 9.03 1.02
N THR A 262 6.36 8.73 2.19
CA THR A 262 5.62 8.22 3.35
C THR A 262 5.58 9.25 4.46
N SER A 263 4.52 9.21 5.30
CA SER A 263 4.46 10.03 6.50
C SER A 263 5.56 9.62 7.48
N GLY A 264 6.38 10.58 7.92
CA GLY A 264 7.40 10.35 8.94
C GLY A 264 6.85 10.62 10.35
N SER A 265 7.40 9.95 11.35
CA SER A 265 7.13 10.23 12.78
C SER A 265 7.50 11.67 13.19
N THR A 266 8.46 12.28 12.48
CA THR A 266 8.94 13.65 12.70
C THR A 266 8.17 14.74 11.97
N GLY A 267 7.08 14.41 11.26
CA GLY A 267 6.23 15.36 10.53
C GLY A 267 6.64 15.63 9.08
N LYS A 268 7.94 15.64 8.72
CA LYS A 268 8.37 15.77 7.32
C LYS A 268 8.28 14.43 6.60
N PRO A 269 7.60 14.33 5.45
CA PRO A 269 7.56 13.10 4.64
C PRO A 269 8.96 12.60 4.28
N LYS A 270 9.11 11.27 4.14
CA LYS A 270 10.34 10.61 3.71
C LYS A 270 10.18 10.15 2.27
N GLY A 271 11.07 10.55 1.37
CA GLY A 271 11.13 10.05 0.00
C GLY A 271 11.79 8.67 -0.05
N VAL A 272 11.01 7.61 -0.06
CA VAL A 272 11.50 6.23 -0.19
C VAL A 272 11.99 6.02 -1.62
N LEU A 273 13.27 5.69 -1.77
CA LEU A 273 13.90 5.48 -3.08
C LEU A 273 14.00 3.98 -3.40
N HIS A 274 13.41 3.59 -4.51
CA HIS A 274 13.57 2.25 -5.10
C HIS A 274 14.38 2.31 -6.39
N THR A 275 15.20 1.26 -6.63
CA THR A 275 16.02 1.06 -7.82
C THR A 275 15.40 0.04 -8.76
N THR A 276 15.89 -0.03 -9.99
CA THR A 276 15.20 -0.69 -11.10
C THR A 276 15.22 -2.22 -11.00
N GLY A 277 16.39 -2.84 -10.86
CA GLY A 277 16.54 -4.29 -11.07
C GLY A 277 15.90 -5.13 -9.96
N GLY A 278 16.37 -4.93 -8.72
CA GLY A 278 15.89 -5.71 -7.58
C GLY A 278 14.40 -5.56 -7.32
N TYR A 279 13.88 -4.33 -7.46
CA TYR A 279 12.46 -4.06 -7.32
C TYR A 279 11.62 -4.83 -8.36
N MET A 280 12.01 -4.82 -9.64
CA MET A 280 11.28 -5.53 -10.69
C MET A 280 11.29 -7.05 -10.48
N VAL A 281 12.41 -7.62 -10.07
CA VAL A 281 12.51 -9.05 -9.72
C VAL A 281 11.53 -9.38 -8.59
N TYR A 282 11.56 -8.60 -7.50
CA TYR A 282 10.78 -8.88 -6.31
C TYR A 282 9.28 -8.65 -6.50
N ALA A 283 8.89 -7.52 -7.11
CA ALA A 283 7.49 -7.21 -7.37
C ALA A 283 6.83 -8.24 -8.31
N SER A 284 7.52 -8.66 -9.39
CA SER A 284 7.00 -9.69 -10.29
C SER A 284 6.88 -11.05 -9.60
N MET A 285 7.86 -11.42 -8.75
CA MET A 285 7.86 -12.70 -8.06
C MET A 285 6.74 -12.79 -7.02
N THR A 286 6.59 -11.74 -6.20
CA THR A 286 5.54 -11.70 -5.18
C THR A 286 4.16 -11.64 -5.80
N HIS A 287 3.95 -10.85 -6.86
CA HIS A 287 2.68 -10.86 -7.59
C HIS A 287 2.31 -12.26 -8.09
N GLN A 288 3.23 -12.97 -8.71
CA GLN A 288 2.94 -14.30 -9.27
C GLN A 288 2.58 -15.32 -8.19
N TYR A 289 3.41 -15.44 -7.14
CA TYR A 289 3.26 -16.52 -6.16
C TYR A 289 2.26 -16.22 -5.04
N VAL A 290 2.19 -14.97 -4.57
CA VAL A 290 1.25 -14.62 -3.50
C VAL A 290 -0.19 -14.66 -4.00
N PHE A 291 -0.43 -14.17 -5.21
CA PHE A 291 -1.76 -14.19 -5.81
C PHE A 291 -2.02 -15.45 -6.64
N ASP A 292 -1.08 -16.40 -6.64
CA ASP A 292 -1.21 -17.65 -7.43
C ASP A 292 -1.70 -17.32 -8.84
N TYR A 293 -1.06 -16.31 -9.48
CA TYR A 293 -1.52 -15.76 -10.73
C TYR A 293 -1.30 -16.75 -11.87
N HIS A 294 -2.38 -17.09 -12.56
CA HIS A 294 -2.38 -17.91 -13.77
C HIS A 294 -2.73 -17.08 -15.00
N ASP A 295 -2.18 -17.46 -16.15
CA ASP A 295 -2.49 -16.79 -17.41
C ASP A 295 -4.01 -16.78 -17.69
N GLY A 296 -4.52 -15.60 -17.98
CA GLY A 296 -5.94 -15.37 -18.23
C GLY A 296 -6.73 -14.92 -17.00
N ASP A 297 -6.16 -14.97 -15.80
CA ASP A 297 -6.81 -14.38 -14.64
C ASP A 297 -6.93 -12.86 -14.77
N ILE A 298 -8.07 -12.33 -14.38
CA ILE A 298 -8.29 -10.90 -14.21
C ILE A 298 -8.00 -10.56 -12.75
N TYR A 299 -6.92 -9.82 -12.56
CA TYR A 299 -6.42 -9.39 -11.26
C TYR A 299 -6.88 -7.96 -10.98
N TRP A 300 -7.49 -7.73 -9.83
CA TRP A 300 -7.92 -6.42 -9.40
C TRP A 300 -7.39 -6.06 -8.03
N CYS A 301 -6.54 -5.04 -7.98
CA CYS A 301 -6.12 -4.35 -6.77
C CYS A 301 -6.85 -3.00 -6.68
N THR A 302 -7.53 -2.75 -5.57
CA THR A 302 -8.33 -1.52 -5.38
C THR A 302 -7.52 -0.34 -4.86
N ALA A 303 -6.20 -0.48 -4.74
CA ALA A 303 -5.32 0.61 -4.32
C ALA A 303 -5.23 1.72 -5.38
N ASP A 304 -4.59 2.82 -4.98
CA ASP A 304 -4.27 3.94 -5.86
C ASP A 304 -2.77 3.92 -6.21
N VAL A 305 -2.41 4.36 -7.41
CA VAL A 305 -0.99 4.46 -7.83
C VAL A 305 -0.20 5.48 -7.00
N GLY A 306 -0.85 6.36 -6.27
CA GLY A 306 -0.22 7.23 -5.26
C GLY A 306 0.35 6.49 -4.04
N TRP A 307 0.14 5.19 -3.93
CA TRP A 307 0.67 4.32 -2.89
C TRP A 307 1.55 3.23 -3.49
N VAL A 308 2.46 2.68 -2.67
CA VAL A 308 3.35 1.59 -3.13
C VAL A 308 2.56 0.35 -3.60
N THR A 309 1.39 0.11 -3.03
CA THR A 309 0.52 -1.00 -3.45
C THR A 309 0.09 -0.83 -4.91
N GLY A 310 -0.21 0.38 -5.35
CA GLY A 310 -0.50 0.66 -6.75
C GLY A 310 0.74 0.49 -7.65
N HIS A 311 1.92 0.92 -7.21
CA HIS A 311 3.16 0.69 -7.93
C HIS A 311 3.43 -0.80 -8.15
N SER A 312 3.51 -1.55 -7.06
CA SER A 312 3.94 -2.96 -7.09
C SER A 312 2.87 -3.90 -7.62
N TYR A 313 1.57 -3.62 -7.34
CA TYR A 313 0.48 -4.58 -7.57
C TYR A 313 -0.70 -4.04 -8.40
N ILE A 314 -0.55 -2.88 -9.05
CA ILE A 314 -1.40 -2.49 -10.18
C ILE A 314 -0.54 -2.39 -11.45
N VAL A 315 0.65 -1.80 -11.36
CA VAL A 315 1.49 -1.49 -12.51
C VAL A 315 2.60 -2.52 -12.70
N TYR A 316 3.67 -2.46 -11.90
CA TYR A 316 4.93 -3.16 -12.22
C TYR A 316 4.87 -4.67 -12.08
N GLY A 317 4.37 -5.20 -10.98
CA GLY A 317 4.27 -6.65 -10.77
C GLY A 317 3.36 -7.35 -11.76
N PRO A 318 2.10 -6.92 -11.90
CA PRO A 318 1.17 -7.52 -12.87
C PRO A 318 1.67 -7.42 -14.32
N LEU A 319 2.09 -6.24 -14.76
CA LEU A 319 2.51 -6.03 -16.16
C LEU A 319 3.82 -6.77 -16.49
N ALA A 320 4.77 -6.88 -15.55
CA ALA A 320 5.96 -7.70 -15.73
C ALA A 320 5.63 -9.19 -15.97
N ASN A 321 4.54 -9.68 -15.38
CA ASN A 321 4.06 -11.05 -15.54
C ASN A 321 3.13 -11.23 -16.75
N GLY A 322 2.88 -10.20 -17.56
CA GLY A 322 1.95 -10.28 -18.69
C GLY A 322 0.49 -10.44 -18.27
N ALA A 323 0.14 -9.95 -17.08
CA ALA A 323 -1.17 -10.10 -16.49
C ALA A 323 -2.21 -9.13 -17.07
N VAL A 324 -3.50 -9.44 -16.83
CA VAL A 324 -4.61 -8.50 -16.99
C VAL A 324 -4.86 -7.82 -15.65
N THR A 325 -4.52 -6.54 -15.54
CA THR A 325 -4.74 -5.75 -14.32
C THR A 325 -5.95 -4.82 -14.47
N LEU A 326 -6.85 -4.83 -13.47
CA LEU A 326 -7.98 -3.93 -13.44
C LEU A 326 -7.65 -2.69 -12.60
N MET A 327 -7.84 -1.53 -13.19
CA MET A 327 -7.62 -0.22 -12.62
C MET A 327 -8.96 0.48 -12.39
N PHE A 328 -9.25 0.89 -11.17
CA PHE A 328 -10.54 1.43 -10.76
C PHE A 328 -10.42 2.88 -10.29
N GLU A 329 -11.14 3.80 -10.94
CA GLU A 329 -11.15 5.22 -10.58
C GLU A 329 -12.15 5.54 -9.47
N GLY A 330 -13.20 4.73 -9.30
CA GLY A 330 -14.32 5.00 -8.41
C GLY A 330 -14.08 4.76 -6.92
N VAL A 331 -15.15 4.74 -6.17
CA VAL A 331 -15.19 4.40 -4.75
C VAL A 331 -16.13 3.22 -4.49
N PRO A 332 -15.95 2.46 -3.40
CA PRO A 332 -16.69 1.21 -3.18
C PRO A 332 -18.20 1.39 -2.99
N THR A 333 -18.65 2.61 -2.65
CA THR A 333 -20.04 2.92 -2.29
C THR A 333 -20.75 3.84 -3.28
N TYR A 334 -20.18 4.10 -4.46
CA TYR A 334 -20.81 4.93 -5.49
C TYR A 334 -21.03 4.13 -6.78
N PRO A 335 -22.22 4.18 -7.37
CA PRO A 335 -23.43 4.91 -6.93
C PRO A 335 -24.13 4.25 -5.73
N ASP A 336 -23.80 3.01 -5.39
CA ASP A 336 -24.30 2.28 -4.24
C ASP A 336 -23.29 1.23 -3.74
N SER A 337 -23.53 0.61 -2.59
CA SER A 337 -22.63 -0.32 -1.90
C SER A 337 -22.42 -1.66 -2.63
N SER A 338 -23.09 -1.90 -3.76
CA SER A 338 -22.84 -3.06 -4.62
C SER A 338 -21.75 -2.81 -5.67
N ARG A 339 -21.18 -1.60 -5.73
CA ARG A 339 -20.28 -1.16 -6.80
C ARG A 339 -19.11 -2.10 -7.05
N PHE A 340 -18.39 -2.52 -6.01
CA PHE A 340 -17.28 -3.47 -6.14
C PHE A 340 -17.73 -4.81 -6.72
N TRP A 341 -18.84 -5.31 -6.26
CA TRP A 341 -19.35 -6.63 -6.66
C TRP A 341 -19.88 -6.63 -8.08
N ARG A 342 -20.44 -5.50 -8.53
CA ARG A 342 -20.80 -5.30 -9.94
C ARG A 342 -19.57 -5.24 -10.85
N VAL A 343 -18.46 -4.66 -10.39
CA VAL A 343 -17.20 -4.69 -11.13
C VAL A 343 -16.67 -6.12 -11.24
N VAL A 344 -16.71 -6.89 -10.14
CA VAL A 344 -16.37 -8.33 -10.14
C VAL A 344 -17.21 -9.09 -11.15
N GLU A 345 -18.52 -8.92 -11.10
CA GLU A 345 -19.47 -9.59 -12.02
C GLU A 345 -19.25 -9.18 -13.48
N LYS A 346 -19.13 -7.88 -13.74
CA LYS A 346 -18.97 -7.30 -15.08
C LYS A 346 -17.70 -7.79 -15.78
N HIS A 347 -16.59 -7.73 -15.08
CA HIS A 347 -15.27 -8.05 -15.63
C HIS A 347 -14.81 -9.49 -15.33
N LYS A 348 -15.61 -10.28 -14.62
CA LYS A 348 -15.27 -11.66 -14.23
C LYS A 348 -13.92 -11.73 -13.48
N VAL A 349 -13.75 -10.86 -12.50
CA VAL A 349 -12.52 -10.78 -11.69
C VAL A 349 -12.25 -12.11 -10.99
N ASN A 350 -11.01 -12.58 -11.07
CA ASN A 350 -10.56 -13.84 -10.45
C ASN A 350 -9.85 -13.60 -9.11
N ILE A 351 -9.09 -12.53 -9.02
CA ILE A 351 -8.27 -12.18 -7.85
C ILE A 351 -8.65 -10.77 -7.40
N PHE A 352 -9.09 -10.65 -6.16
CA PHE A 352 -9.54 -9.36 -5.59
C PHE A 352 -8.70 -8.99 -4.37
N TYR A 353 -7.95 -7.89 -4.45
CA TYR A 353 -7.00 -7.42 -3.44
C TYR A 353 -7.37 -6.02 -2.96
N THR A 354 -7.72 -5.89 -1.68
CA THR A 354 -8.25 -4.64 -1.13
C THR A 354 -7.81 -4.39 0.33
N ALA A 355 -8.14 -3.24 0.88
CA ALA A 355 -7.79 -2.87 2.24
C ALA A 355 -8.88 -3.26 3.25
N PRO A 356 -8.53 -3.64 4.50
CA PRO A 356 -9.48 -3.90 5.59
C PRO A 356 -10.47 -2.77 5.84
N THR A 357 -10.04 -1.53 5.68
CA THR A 357 -10.94 -0.36 5.78
C THR A 357 -12.09 -0.42 4.77
N ALA A 358 -11.83 -0.82 3.52
CA ALA A 358 -12.88 -0.99 2.51
C ALA A 358 -13.79 -2.19 2.86
N ILE A 359 -13.20 -3.29 3.34
CA ILE A 359 -13.94 -4.48 3.76
C ILE A 359 -14.90 -4.13 4.90
N ARG A 360 -14.43 -3.44 5.95
CA ARG A 360 -15.26 -3.01 7.08
C ARG A 360 -16.36 -2.04 6.66
N ALA A 361 -16.07 -1.11 5.78
CA ALA A 361 -17.07 -0.18 5.26
C ALA A 361 -18.20 -0.92 4.51
N LEU A 362 -17.85 -1.91 3.68
CA LEU A 362 -18.83 -2.71 2.94
C LEU A 362 -19.59 -3.70 3.85
N MET A 363 -18.92 -4.27 4.86
CA MET A 363 -19.56 -5.15 5.84
C MET A 363 -20.69 -4.43 6.60
N ARG A 364 -20.55 -3.14 6.87
CA ARG A 364 -21.61 -2.31 7.51
C ARG A 364 -22.87 -2.17 6.68
N GLU A 365 -22.74 -2.20 5.36
CA GLU A 365 -23.87 -2.12 4.43
C GLU A 365 -24.66 -3.45 4.38
N GLY A 366 -24.17 -4.48 5.09
CA GLY A 366 -24.76 -5.81 5.16
C GLY A 366 -24.42 -6.69 3.95
N ASP A 367 -24.95 -7.90 3.95
CA ASP A 367 -24.61 -8.93 2.96
C ASP A 367 -25.34 -8.74 1.61
N LYS A 368 -26.48 -8.09 1.62
CA LYS A 368 -27.34 -7.97 0.43
C LYS A 368 -26.64 -7.32 -0.78
N PRO A 369 -25.91 -6.19 -0.62
CA PRO A 369 -25.19 -5.59 -1.74
C PRO A 369 -24.17 -6.53 -2.39
N VAL A 370 -23.60 -7.43 -1.58
CA VAL A 370 -22.63 -8.45 -2.04
C VAL A 370 -23.35 -9.59 -2.77
N THR A 371 -24.36 -10.15 -2.12
CA THR A 371 -24.98 -11.43 -2.55
C THR A 371 -25.88 -11.30 -3.78
N VAL A 372 -26.30 -10.10 -4.15
CA VAL A 372 -27.08 -9.86 -5.38
C VAL A 372 -26.25 -9.92 -6.67
N CYS A 373 -24.91 -9.90 -6.57
CA CYS A 373 -24.00 -9.94 -7.71
C CYS A 373 -23.34 -11.33 -7.86
N ASP A 374 -23.08 -11.74 -9.10
CA ASP A 374 -22.34 -12.96 -9.39
C ASP A 374 -20.85 -12.80 -9.09
N ARG A 375 -20.34 -13.59 -8.14
CA ARG A 375 -18.93 -13.60 -7.73
C ARG A 375 -18.26 -14.96 -7.99
N SER A 376 -18.91 -15.79 -8.80
CA SER A 376 -18.43 -17.15 -9.12
C SER A 376 -17.05 -17.16 -9.78
N SER A 377 -16.67 -16.07 -10.43
CA SER A 377 -15.33 -15.89 -11.02
C SER A 377 -14.21 -15.71 -10.00
N LEU A 378 -14.51 -15.22 -8.78
CA LEU A 378 -13.50 -15.05 -7.74
C LEU A 378 -12.93 -16.41 -7.32
N ARG A 379 -11.61 -16.52 -7.29
CA ARG A 379 -10.89 -17.69 -6.80
C ARG A 379 -9.94 -17.37 -5.66
N LEU A 380 -9.55 -16.09 -5.48
CA LEU A 380 -8.65 -15.63 -4.44
C LEU A 380 -9.01 -14.23 -3.97
N LEU A 381 -8.94 -14.02 -2.67
CA LEU A 381 -9.09 -12.73 -2.01
C LEU A 381 -7.78 -12.31 -1.35
N GLY A 382 -7.55 -11.02 -1.23
CA GLY A 382 -6.37 -10.51 -0.54
C GLY A 382 -6.66 -9.27 0.29
N SER A 383 -5.85 -9.07 1.32
CA SER A 383 -5.93 -7.95 2.25
C SER A 383 -4.58 -7.24 2.38
N VAL A 384 -4.59 -5.89 2.44
CA VAL A 384 -3.38 -5.06 2.46
C VAL A 384 -3.56 -3.75 3.20
N GLY A 385 -2.46 -3.25 3.75
CA GLY A 385 -2.31 -1.86 4.22
C GLY A 385 -2.47 -1.67 5.72
N GLU A 386 -3.20 -2.53 6.37
CA GLU A 386 -3.36 -2.58 7.83
C GLU A 386 -3.70 -4.02 8.27
N PRO A 387 -3.52 -4.38 9.55
CA PRO A 387 -4.01 -5.66 10.05
C PRO A 387 -5.52 -5.77 9.89
N ILE A 388 -6.00 -6.92 9.39
CA ILE A 388 -7.43 -7.22 9.33
C ILE A 388 -7.86 -7.90 10.64
N ASN A 389 -8.93 -7.39 11.25
CA ASN A 389 -9.49 -8.05 12.43
C ASN A 389 -10.23 -9.34 12.04
N PRO A 390 -10.27 -10.34 12.95
CA PRO A 390 -10.85 -11.67 12.67
C PRO A 390 -12.28 -11.63 12.13
N GLU A 391 -13.13 -10.75 12.63
CA GLU A 391 -14.52 -10.62 12.17
C GLU A 391 -14.62 -10.15 10.73
N ALA A 392 -13.88 -9.11 10.33
CA ALA A 392 -13.84 -8.65 8.96
C ALA A 392 -13.24 -9.73 8.04
N TRP A 393 -12.23 -10.47 8.52
CA TRP A 393 -11.65 -11.61 7.82
C TRP A 393 -12.70 -12.70 7.60
N MET A 394 -13.47 -13.06 8.65
CA MET A 394 -14.52 -14.09 8.58
C MET A 394 -15.66 -13.66 7.65
N TRP A 395 -16.08 -12.40 7.70
CA TRP A 395 -17.08 -11.88 6.78
C TRP A 395 -16.57 -11.92 5.33
N TYR A 396 -15.34 -11.50 5.10
CA TYR A 396 -14.70 -11.50 3.79
C TYR A 396 -14.61 -12.92 3.21
N HIS A 397 -14.20 -13.88 4.04
CA HIS A 397 -14.17 -15.30 3.68
C HIS A 397 -15.58 -15.89 3.41
N ASN A 398 -16.52 -15.67 4.34
CA ASN A 398 -17.81 -16.33 4.31
C ASN A 398 -18.76 -15.72 3.28
N VAL A 399 -18.84 -14.38 3.21
CA VAL A 399 -19.80 -13.65 2.40
C VAL A 399 -19.23 -13.35 1.02
N VAL A 400 -18.07 -12.70 0.95
CA VAL A 400 -17.46 -12.32 -0.35
C VAL A 400 -16.90 -13.55 -1.05
N GLY A 401 -16.10 -14.34 -0.36
CA GLY A 401 -15.44 -15.53 -0.89
C GLY A 401 -16.31 -16.78 -0.93
N GLU A 402 -17.52 -16.73 -0.39
CA GLU A 402 -18.47 -17.87 -0.36
C GLU A 402 -17.84 -19.14 0.23
N LYS A 403 -16.94 -18.98 1.21
CA LYS A 403 -16.16 -20.05 1.88
C LYS A 403 -15.25 -20.87 0.95
N ARG A 404 -15.11 -20.49 -0.32
CA ARG A 404 -14.30 -21.21 -1.31
C ARG A 404 -13.01 -20.49 -1.69
N CYS A 405 -12.95 -19.16 -1.52
CA CYS A 405 -11.77 -18.38 -1.84
C CYS A 405 -10.83 -18.30 -0.62
N PRO A 406 -9.56 -18.69 -0.75
CA PRO A 406 -8.57 -18.40 0.27
C PRO A 406 -8.34 -16.89 0.38
N ILE A 407 -7.88 -16.44 1.55
CA ILE A 407 -7.48 -15.05 1.76
C ILE A 407 -5.97 -15.00 1.94
N VAL A 408 -5.29 -14.20 1.12
CA VAL A 408 -3.91 -13.81 1.36
C VAL A 408 -3.90 -12.48 2.12
N ASP A 409 -3.63 -12.55 3.42
CA ASP A 409 -3.40 -11.39 4.26
C ASP A 409 -1.93 -11.04 4.19
N THR A 410 -1.62 -9.83 3.70
CA THR A 410 -0.26 -9.47 3.33
C THR A 410 0.29 -8.38 4.23
N TRP A 411 1.46 -8.60 4.81
CA TRP A 411 2.19 -7.57 5.51
C TRP A 411 3.43 -7.15 4.72
N TRP A 412 3.55 -5.85 4.51
CA TRP A 412 4.67 -5.19 3.86
C TRP A 412 4.54 -3.67 3.97
N GLN A 413 5.53 -2.94 3.48
CA GLN A 413 5.64 -1.49 3.62
C GLN A 413 6.09 -0.85 2.30
N THR A 414 5.98 0.47 2.18
CA THR A 414 6.57 1.23 1.06
C THR A 414 8.06 0.94 0.94
N GLU A 415 8.72 0.87 2.08
CA GLU A 415 10.16 0.59 2.27
C GLU A 415 10.57 -0.80 1.77
N THR A 416 9.65 -1.74 1.76
CA THR A 416 9.96 -3.15 1.39
C THR A 416 9.81 -3.44 -0.10
N GLY A 417 9.12 -2.56 -0.85
CA GLY A 417 8.91 -2.68 -2.29
C GLY A 417 7.96 -3.80 -2.72
N GLY A 418 7.71 -4.76 -1.85
CA GLY A 418 6.80 -5.89 -2.06
C GLY A 418 6.49 -6.63 -0.78
N ILE A 419 5.64 -7.65 -0.87
CA ILE A 419 5.09 -8.44 0.25
C ILE A 419 6.19 -9.25 0.93
N LEU A 420 6.26 -9.19 2.27
CA LEU A 420 7.24 -9.92 3.07
C LEU A 420 6.67 -11.09 3.88
N ILE A 421 5.48 -10.92 4.46
CA ILE A 421 4.82 -11.95 5.27
C ILE A 421 3.41 -12.14 4.74
N THR A 422 3.04 -13.37 4.41
CA THR A 422 1.78 -13.70 3.72
C THR A 422 1.57 -15.21 3.63
N PRO A 423 0.34 -15.72 3.59
CA PRO A 423 0.10 -17.08 3.15
C PRO A 423 0.33 -17.23 1.63
N LEU A 424 0.70 -18.43 1.20
CA LEU A 424 0.58 -18.83 -0.21
C LEU A 424 -0.65 -19.74 -0.36
N PRO A 425 -1.54 -19.49 -1.34
CA PRO A 425 -2.88 -20.07 -1.39
C PRO A 425 -2.94 -21.60 -1.33
N GLY A 426 -2.02 -22.28 -2.02
CA GLY A 426 -1.96 -23.75 -2.06
C GLY A 426 -1.08 -24.39 -0.98
N ALA A 427 -0.35 -23.58 -0.19
CA ALA A 427 0.70 -24.06 0.69
C ALA A 427 0.44 -23.81 2.18
N THR A 428 -0.27 -22.72 2.52
CA THR A 428 -0.33 -22.23 3.90
C THR A 428 -1.76 -22.29 4.43
N ALA A 429 -1.97 -23.02 5.51
CA ALA A 429 -3.19 -22.89 6.28
C ALA A 429 -3.31 -21.46 6.85
N THR A 430 -4.51 -20.89 6.85
CA THR A 430 -4.70 -19.51 7.30
C THR A 430 -5.39 -19.46 8.66
N LYS A 431 -5.05 -18.44 9.45
CA LYS A 431 -5.70 -18.11 10.72
C LYS A 431 -6.25 -16.68 10.60
N PRO A 432 -7.53 -16.42 10.94
CA PRO A 432 -8.14 -15.10 10.79
C PRO A 432 -7.34 -13.98 11.47
N GLY A 433 -6.88 -12.99 10.69
CA GLY A 433 -6.09 -11.86 11.16
C GLY A 433 -4.58 -12.08 11.25
N SER A 434 -4.09 -13.27 10.87
CA SER A 434 -2.64 -13.53 10.81
C SER A 434 -2.08 -13.29 9.41
N ALA A 435 -0.98 -12.55 9.31
CA ALA A 435 -0.19 -12.46 8.08
C ALA A 435 0.58 -13.75 7.76
N THR A 436 0.58 -14.71 8.67
CA THR A 436 1.08 -16.10 8.57
C THR A 436 2.59 -16.26 8.47
N LYS A 437 3.14 -16.64 7.33
CA LYS A 437 4.53 -17.10 7.16
C LYS A 437 5.34 -16.12 6.32
N PRO A 438 6.67 -16.09 6.46
CA PRO A 438 7.53 -15.26 5.62
C PRO A 438 7.54 -15.73 4.16
N PHE A 439 7.63 -14.76 3.25
CA PHE A 439 7.88 -15.05 1.84
C PHE A 439 9.36 -15.46 1.63
N PHE A 440 9.69 -15.98 0.46
CA PHE A 440 11.03 -16.46 0.11
C PHE A 440 12.11 -15.38 0.29
N GLY A 441 13.22 -15.77 0.92
CA GLY A 441 14.35 -14.88 1.21
C GLY A 441 14.13 -13.92 2.39
N ILE A 442 12.96 -13.93 3.02
CA ILE A 442 12.64 -13.02 4.13
C ILE A 442 12.87 -13.73 5.47
N GLN A 443 13.64 -13.09 6.36
CA GLN A 443 13.94 -13.58 7.69
C GLN A 443 13.37 -12.62 8.75
N PRO A 444 12.09 -12.74 9.10
CA PRO A 444 11.52 -11.95 10.19
C PRO A 444 12.09 -12.42 11.52
N VAL A 445 12.51 -11.47 12.32
CA VAL A 445 13.09 -11.67 13.66
C VAL A 445 12.32 -10.83 14.65
N LEU A 446 11.86 -11.43 15.76
CA LEU A 446 11.33 -10.67 16.88
C LEU A 446 12.46 -10.37 17.86
N VAL A 447 12.54 -9.12 18.30
CA VAL A 447 13.53 -8.69 19.28
C VAL A 447 12.89 -7.93 20.44
N ASP A 448 13.51 -8.03 21.62
CA ASP A 448 13.15 -7.21 22.77
C ASP A 448 13.72 -5.78 22.66
N GLY A 449 13.56 -4.98 23.71
CA GLY A 449 14.09 -3.60 23.74
C GLY A 449 15.60 -3.50 23.71
N ASP A 450 16.31 -4.57 24.08
CA ASP A 450 17.76 -4.67 24.18
C ASP A 450 18.40 -5.36 22.96
N ASN A 451 17.63 -5.56 21.87
CA ASN A 451 18.05 -6.24 20.63
C ASN A 451 18.35 -7.75 20.80
N ASN A 452 17.87 -8.39 21.85
CA ASN A 452 17.95 -9.84 21.97
C ASN A 452 16.88 -10.52 21.13
N ILE A 453 17.26 -11.59 20.42
CA ILE A 453 16.32 -12.38 19.61
C ILE A 453 15.40 -13.15 20.56
N LEU A 454 14.12 -13.10 20.27
CA LEU A 454 13.08 -13.86 20.96
C LEU A 454 12.77 -15.12 20.15
N ASP A 455 13.05 -16.29 20.74
CA ASP A 455 12.79 -17.59 20.12
C ASP A 455 11.38 -18.13 20.46
N GLY A 456 10.86 -19.02 19.61
CA GLY A 456 9.56 -19.67 19.82
C GLY A 456 8.38 -18.70 19.75
N ALA A 457 7.28 -19.03 20.44
CA ALA A 457 6.12 -18.15 20.60
C ALA A 457 6.51 -16.92 21.42
N SER A 458 6.35 -15.74 20.87
CA SER A 458 6.83 -14.49 21.48
C SER A 458 6.20 -13.24 20.88
N ASP A 459 6.18 -12.17 21.66
CA ASP A 459 5.80 -10.83 21.23
C ASP A 459 7.03 -9.93 21.24
N GLY A 460 7.23 -9.13 20.17
CA GLY A 460 8.42 -8.29 20.10
C GLY A 460 8.36 -7.24 18.99
N ASN A 461 9.49 -6.53 18.85
CA ASN A 461 9.68 -5.63 17.72
C ASN A 461 10.03 -6.44 16.48
N LEU A 462 9.32 -6.19 15.39
CA LEU A 462 9.56 -6.90 14.13
C LEU A 462 10.75 -6.28 13.39
N CYS A 463 11.78 -7.09 13.19
CA CYS A 463 12.93 -6.77 12.37
C CYS A 463 13.08 -7.78 11.23
N ILE A 464 13.80 -7.40 10.18
CA ILE A 464 14.19 -8.31 9.10
C ILE A 464 15.71 -8.49 9.16
N GLY A 465 16.15 -9.75 9.26
CA GLY A 465 17.56 -10.09 9.50
C GLY A 465 18.48 -9.92 8.29
N HIS A 466 17.95 -10.04 7.07
CA HIS A 466 18.72 -9.94 5.83
C HIS A 466 17.99 -9.11 4.78
N SER A 467 18.74 -8.52 3.86
CA SER A 467 18.21 -7.78 2.71
C SER A 467 17.54 -8.72 1.70
N TRP A 468 16.66 -8.15 0.89
CA TRP A 468 15.99 -8.76 -0.26
C TRP A 468 16.01 -7.80 -1.45
N PRO A 469 15.84 -8.27 -2.69
CA PRO A 469 16.01 -7.42 -3.87
C PRO A 469 15.10 -6.19 -3.92
N GLY A 470 13.87 -6.29 -3.39
CA GLY A 470 12.86 -5.22 -3.37
C GLY A 470 13.04 -4.17 -2.28
N GLN A 471 14.02 -4.32 -1.38
CA GLN A 471 14.24 -3.36 -0.28
C GLN A 471 14.60 -1.97 -0.82
N MET A 472 14.07 -0.91 -0.20
CA MET A 472 14.48 0.47 -0.49
C MET A 472 15.98 0.65 -0.34
N ARG A 473 16.55 1.57 -1.11
CA ARG A 473 18.00 1.84 -1.07
C ARG A 473 18.37 2.94 -0.11
N THR A 474 17.48 3.94 0.03
CA THR A 474 17.73 5.09 0.91
C THR A 474 16.48 5.95 1.05
N VAL A 475 16.53 6.94 1.92
CA VAL A 475 15.67 8.12 1.87
C VAL A 475 16.32 9.11 0.91
N TYR A 476 15.57 9.55 -0.10
CA TYR A 476 16.06 10.46 -1.13
C TYR A 476 16.61 11.75 -0.50
N GLY A 477 17.83 12.11 -0.87
CA GLY A 477 18.51 13.31 -0.36
C GLY A 477 18.96 13.24 1.11
N ASP A 478 18.65 12.16 1.84
CA ASP A 478 18.93 12.06 3.28
C ASP A 478 19.25 10.61 3.72
N HIS A 479 20.42 10.13 3.33
CA HIS A 479 20.87 8.77 3.68
C HIS A 479 21.06 8.61 5.20
N GLN A 480 21.46 9.67 5.90
CA GLN A 480 21.61 9.62 7.36
C GLN A 480 20.27 9.34 8.06
N ARG A 481 19.20 9.95 7.60
CA ARG A 481 17.84 9.66 8.09
C ARG A 481 17.39 8.21 7.83
N PHE A 482 17.83 7.62 6.72
CA PHE A 482 17.62 6.21 6.44
C PHE A 482 18.28 5.32 7.49
N ILE A 483 19.57 5.58 7.78
CA ILE A 483 20.33 4.87 8.83
C ILE A 483 19.63 5.01 10.18
N GLU A 484 19.34 6.24 10.59
CA GLU A 484 18.75 6.55 11.90
C GLU A 484 17.37 5.91 12.08
N THR A 485 16.54 5.93 11.04
CA THR A 485 15.17 5.42 11.13
C THR A 485 15.11 3.89 11.22
N TYR A 486 15.98 3.18 10.48
CA TYR A 486 15.78 1.74 10.26
C TYR A 486 16.88 0.84 10.80
N PHE A 487 18.07 1.37 11.17
CA PHE A 487 19.24 0.56 11.49
C PHE A 487 19.94 0.90 12.81
N THR A 488 19.58 2.01 13.48
CA THR A 488 20.21 2.40 14.74
C THR A 488 19.52 1.82 15.98
N THR A 489 18.20 1.67 15.96
CA THR A 489 17.45 1.13 17.11
C THR A 489 17.82 -0.32 17.37
N PHE A 490 17.94 -1.13 16.33
CA PHE A 490 18.34 -2.54 16.40
C PHE A 490 19.50 -2.80 15.43
N PRO A 491 20.76 -2.57 15.84
CA PRO A 491 21.92 -2.70 14.97
C PRO A 491 22.02 -4.08 14.29
N GLY A 492 22.40 -4.07 13.01
CA GLY A 492 22.54 -5.28 12.21
C GLY A 492 21.24 -5.85 11.64
N ARG A 493 20.11 -5.15 11.79
CA ARG A 493 18.79 -5.55 11.29
C ARG A 493 18.02 -4.37 10.72
N TYR A 494 17.18 -4.64 9.74
CA TYR A 494 16.20 -3.66 9.29
C TYR A 494 15.04 -3.62 10.28
N PHE A 495 14.85 -2.52 10.99
CA PHE A 495 13.75 -2.29 11.90
C PHE A 495 12.51 -1.79 11.15
N THR A 496 11.44 -2.55 11.19
CA THR A 496 10.21 -2.22 10.45
C THR A 496 9.38 -1.10 11.07
N GLY A 497 9.60 -0.81 12.36
CA GLY A 497 8.75 0.07 13.16
C GLY A 497 7.41 -0.55 13.54
N ASP A 498 7.18 -1.83 13.23
CA ASP A 498 6.00 -2.59 13.62
C ASP A 498 6.33 -3.57 14.76
N GLY A 499 5.35 -3.80 15.62
CA GLY A 499 5.34 -4.91 16.56
C GLY A 499 4.69 -6.14 15.94
N ALA A 500 5.10 -7.31 16.36
CA ALA A 500 4.46 -8.56 15.96
C ALA A 500 4.49 -9.59 17.07
N ARG A 501 3.52 -10.50 17.05
CA ARG A 501 3.47 -11.73 17.80
C ARG A 501 3.74 -12.90 16.87
N ARG A 502 4.53 -13.87 17.31
CA ARG A 502 4.69 -15.16 16.66
C ARG A 502 4.10 -16.24 17.58
N ASP A 503 3.21 -17.08 17.04
CA ASP A 503 2.62 -18.19 17.79
C ASP A 503 3.50 -19.46 17.77
N GLU A 504 3.03 -20.53 18.43
CA GLU A 504 3.74 -21.82 18.54
C GLU A 504 3.95 -22.50 17.16
N ASP A 505 3.06 -22.24 16.19
CA ASP A 505 3.15 -22.75 14.82
C ASP A 505 4.06 -21.87 13.93
N GLY A 506 4.59 -20.78 14.48
CA GLY A 506 5.45 -19.81 13.79
C GLY A 506 4.67 -18.86 12.85
N TYR A 507 3.40 -18.62 13.13
CA TYR A 507 2.58 -17.64 12.42
C TYR A 507 2.79 -16.24 12.98
N PHE A 508 2.89 -15.25 12.13
CA PHE A 508 3.07 -13.86 12.50
C PHE A 508 1.75 -13.09 12.50
N TRP A 509 1.53 -12.38 13.59
CA TRP A 509 0.41 -11.46 13.81
C TRP A 509 0.99 -10.07 13.98
N ILE A 510 0.61 -9.13 13.13
CA ILE A 510 1.07 -7.75 13.24
C ILE A 510 0.22 -7.03 14.29
N THR A 511 0.87 -6.57 15.35
CA THR A 511 0.19 -5.94 16.50
C THR A 511 0.07 -4.43 16.38
N GLY A 512 0.63 -3.84 15.31
CA GLY A 512 0.59 -2.41 15.01
C GLY A 512 1.95 -1.75 15.04
N ARG A 513 1.97 -0.42 14.89
CA ARG A 513 3.19 0.38 14.97
C ARG A 513 3.77 0.35 16.38
N VAL A 514 5.09 0.27 16.51
CA VAL A 514 5.77 0.30 17.82
C VAL A 514 5.50 1.61 18.56
N ASP A 515 5.37 2.73 17.84
CA ASP A 515 4.97 4.04 18.37
C ASP A 515 3.48 4.09 18.76
N ASP A 516 2.67 3.13 18.34
CA ASP A 516 1.25 2.98 18.70
C ASP A 516 1.03 1.87 19.76
N VAL A 517 2.10 1.28 20.30
CA VAL A 517 2.01 0.29 21.36
C VAL A 517 1.73 0.98 22.70
N LEU A 518 0.78 0.44 23.44
CA LEU A 518 0.40 0.89 24.78
C LEU A 518 1.29 0.23 25.83
N ASN A 519 1.80 1.02 26.77
CA ASN A 519 2.49 0.53 27.97
C ASN A 519 1.67 0.81 29.22
N VAL A 520 0.68 -0.05 29.47
CA VAL A 520 -0.26 0.11 30.60
C VAL A 520 0.24 -0.70 31.79
N SER A 521 0.61 -0.01 32.86
CA SER A 521 1.09 -0.66 34.11
C SER A 521 2.23 -1.65 33.89
N GLY A 522 3.14 -1.35 32.94
CA GLY A 522 4.28 -2.21 32.60
C GLY A 522 3.97 -3.35 31.62
N HIS A 523 2.74 -3.46 31.16
CA HIS A 523 2.36 -4.44 30.13
C HIS A 523 2.30 -3.77 28.76
N ARG A 524 2.97 -4.40 27.80
CA ARG A 524 2.99 -3.96 26.42
C ARG A 524 1.81 -4.56 25.66
N MET A 525 0.98 -3.73 25.04
CA MET A 525 -0.23 -4.14 24.35
C MET A 525 -0.37 -3.37 23.03
N GLY A 526 -0.77 -4.05 21.96
CA GLY A 526 -1.05 -3.40 20.68
C GLY A 526 -2.38 -2.63 20.71
N THR A 527 -2.40 -1.41 20.15
CA THR A 527 -3.65 -0.67 19.99
C THR A 527 -4.68 -1.44 19.16
N ALA A 528 -4.21 -2.16 18.14
CA ALA A 528 -5.05 -2.97 17.25
C ALA A 528 -5.84 -4.06 17.99
N GLU A 529 -5.30 -4.62 19.07
CA GLU A 529 -5.96 -5.65 19.89
C GLU A 529 -7.18 -5.07 20.63
N VAL A 530 -7.02 -3.89 21.22
CA VAL A 530 -8.12 -3.19 21.91
C VAL A 530 -9.15 -2.66 20.90
N GLU A 531 -8.70 -2.14 19.76
CA GLU A 531 -9.57 -1.72 18.65
C GLU A 531 -10.41 -2.89 18.12
N SER A 532 -9.81 -4.05 17.92
CA SER A 532 -10.52 -5.26 17.47
C SER A 532 -11.61 -5.68 18.48
N ALA A 533 -11.30 -5.68 19.76
CA ALA A 533 -12.29 -6.00 20.78
C ALA A 533 -13.47 -5.00 20.80
N LEU A 534 -13.19 -3.70 20.61
CA LEU A 534 -14.25 -2.69 20.54
C LEU A 534 -15.13 -2.86 19.30
N VAL A 535 -14.52 -3.12 18.15
CA VAL A 535 -15.23 -3.31 16.86
C VAL A 535 -16.05 -4.61 16.85
N ALA A 536 -15.67 -5.63 17.65
CA ALA A 536 -16.46 -6.84 17.85
C ALA A 536 -17.82 -6.59 18.52
N HIS A 537 -18.03 -5.42 19.12
CA HIS A 537 -19.31 -5.08 19.71
C HIS A 537 -20.32 -4.65 18.64
N PRO A 538 -21.57 -5.21 18.63
CA PRO A 538 -22.55 -4.99 17.53
C PRO A 538 -22.92 -3.53 17.26
N LYS A 539 -22.73 -2.63 18.23
CA LYS A 539 -23.05 -1.21 18.10
C LYS A 539 -21.88 -0.34 17.66
N VAL A 540 -20.66 -0.92 17.55
CA VAL A 540 -19.45 -0.20 17.17
C VAL A 540 -19.18 -0.37 15.70
N ALA A 541 -19.00 0.71 15.02
CA ALA A 541 -18.69 0.77 13.62
C ALA A 541 -17.17 0.80 13.35
N GLU A 542 -16.45 1.63 14.11
CA GLU A 542 -15.00 1.75 14.07
C GLU A 542 -14.47 2.16 15.45
N ALA A 543 -13.23 1.83 15.71
CA ALA A 543 -12.53 2.32 16.88
C ALA A 543 -11.08 2.64 16.55
N ALA A 544 -10.54 3.67 17.20
CA ALA A 544 -9.12 3.96 17.22
C ALA A 544 -8.67 4.15 18.67
N VAL A 545 -7.56 3.52 19.02
CA VAL A 545 -7.04 3.54 20.39
C VAL A 545 -5.65 4.15 20.39
N VAL A 546 -5.39 5.00 21.38
CA VAL A 546 -4.09 5.60 21.62
C VAL A 546 -3.74 5.61 23.11
N GLY A 547 -2.46 5.65 23.42
CA GLY A 547 -1.99 5.90 24.77
C GLY A 547 -2.01 7.39 25.08
N TYR A 548 -2.29 7.73 26.33
CA TYR A 548 -2.17 9.09 26.86
C TYR A 548 -1.45 9.06 28.23
N PRO A 549 -0.78 10.16 28.64
CA PRO A 549 -0.12 10.23 29.95
C PRO A 549 -1.13 9.99 31.09
N HIS A 550 -0.81 9.06 32.02
CA HIS A 550 -1.65 8.73 33.16
C HIS A 550 -0.81 8.60 34.43
N ASP A 551 -1.16 9.36 35.46
CA ASP A 551 -0.36 9.54 36.68
C ASP A 551 -0.02 8.23 37.41
N ILE A 552 -0.95 7.26 37.42
CA ILE A 552 -0.78 6.01 38.16
C ILE A 552 -0.25 4.89 37.26
N LYS A 553 -0.71 4.79 36.02
CA LYS A 553 -0.38 3.69 35.10
C LYS A 553 0.83 3.97 34.22
N GLY A 554 1.36 5.21 34.26
CA GLY A 554 2.33 5.74 33.30
C GLY A 554 1.65 6.08 31.97
N GLN A 555 0.91 5.15 31.41
CA GLN A 555 0.09 5.37 30.22
C GLN A 555 -1.30 4.78 30.42
N GLY A 556 -2.33 5.55 30.10
CA GLY A 556 -3.73 5.13 30.06
C GLY A 556 -4.19 4.86 28.64
N ILE A 557 -5.32 4.21 28.49
CA ILE A 557 -5.94 3.86 27.21
C ILE A 557 -7.04 4.86 26.90
N TYR A 558 -6.90 5.57 25.77
CA TYR A 558 -7.91 6.47 25.24
C TYR A 558 -8.52 5.85 23.98
N ALA A 559 -9.82 5.56 23.99
CA ALA A 559 -10.54 4.98 22.86
C ALA A 559 -11.44 6.03 22.20
N TYR A 560 -11.28 6.21 20.91
CA TYR A 560 -12.20 6.95 20.04
C TYR A 560 -13.11 5.95 19.33
N VAL A 561 -14.42 6.08 19.49
CA VAL A 561 -15.39 5.10 19.02
C VAL A 561 -16.42 5.73 18.11
N THR A 562 -16.55 5.20 16.89
CA THR A 562 -17.63 5.53 15.96
C THR A 562 -18.70 4.45 16.04
N LEU A 563 -19.95 4.86 16.24
CA LEU A 563 -21.09 3.94 16.34
C LEU A 563 -21.73 3.66 14.97
N ILE A 564 -22.47 2.56 14.88
CA ILE A 564 -23.39 2.32 13.75
C ILE A 564 -24.54 3.35 13.78
N ALA A 565 -25.21 3.55 12.63
CA ALA A 565 -26.20 4.62 12.43
C ALA A 565 -27.36 4.62 13.44
N ASP A 566 -27.77 3.45 13.92
CA ASP A 566 -28.94 3.31 14.81
C ASP A 566 -28.56 3.23 16.30
N ALA A 567 -27.28 3.36 16.65
CA ALA A 567 -26.81 3.29 18.02
C ALA A 567 -26.77 4.69 18.67
N VAL A 568 -27.17 4.76 19.92
CA VAL A 568 -27.18 6.01 20.69
C VAL A 568 -25.91 6.10 21.54
N ALA A 569 -25.21 7.22 21.41
CA ALA A 569 -24.04 7.56 22.19
C ALA A 569 -24.45 8.03 23.59
N ASP A 570 -24.29 7.17 24.59
CA ASP A 570 -24.62 7.48 25.99
C ASP A 570 -23.63 6.82 26.97
N ASP A 571 -23.72 7.19 28.23
CA ASP A 571 -22.84 6.68 29.29
C ASP A 571 -23.07 5.18 29.58
N GLN A 572 -24.28 4.68 29.32
CA GLN A 572 -24.60 3.27 29.50
C GLN A 572 -23.85 2.41 28.47
N LEU A 573 -23.84 2.83 27.20
CA LEU A 573 -23.09 2.15 26.17
C LEU A 573 -21.57 2.27 26.40
N ALA A 574 -21.09 3.41 26.89
CA ALA A 574 -19.68 3.56 27.25
C ALA A 574 -19.26 2.57 28.35
N ALA A 575 -20.09 2.37 29.37
CA ALA A 575 -19.87 1.39 30.41
C ALA A 575 -19.93 -0.07 29.88
N GLU A 576 -20.90 -0.33 28.98
CA GLU A 576 -21.03 -1.63 28.27
C GLU A 576 -19.76 -1.96 27.48
N LEU A 577 -19.23 -1.02 26.70
CA LEU A 577 -18.01 -1.19 25.89
C LEU A 577 -16.76 -1.42 26.77
N ARG A 578 -16.64 -0.73 27.91
CA ARG A 578 -15.55 -0.99 28.86
C ARG A 578 -15.63 -2.40 29.45
N GLN A 579 -16.82 -2.87 29.81
CA GLN A 579 -17.02 -4.22 30.30
C GLN A 579 -16.79 -5.27 29.21
N TRP A 580 -17.22 -4.97 27.98
CA TRP A 580 -17.00 -5.80 26.82
C TRP A 580 -15.50 -6.01 26.57
N THR A 581 -14.73 -4.93 26.47
CA THR A 581 -13.27 -5.00 26.28
C THR A 581 -12.57 -5.77 27.41
N ARG A 582 -13.03 -5.55 28.65
CA ARG A 582 -12.53 -6.27 29.82
C ARG A 582 -12.80 -7.78 29.75
N LYS A 583 -13.95 -8.17 29.19
CA LYS A 583 -14.31 -9.58 29.01
C LYS A 583 -13.52 -10.23 27.88
N GLU A 584 -13.36 -9.52 26.76
CA GLU A 584 -12.71 -10.05 25.55
C GLU A 584 -11.18 -10.20 25.72
N ILE A 585 -10.52 -9.21 26.34
CA ILE A 585 -9.05 -9.19 26.46
C ILE A 585 -8.61 -9.33 27.93
N GLY A 586 -9.25 -8.59 28.84
CA GLY A 586 -8.87 -8.54 30.25
C GLY A 586 -8.90 -7.15 30.86
N PRO A 587 -8.73 -7.03 32.19
CA PRO A 587 -8.85 -5.77 32.91
C PRO A 587 -7.87 -4.70 32.45
N ILE A 588 -6.67 -5.11 31.98
CA ILE A 588 -5.59 -4.23 31.59
C ILE A 588 -5.88 -3.48 30.29
N ALA A 589 -6.72 -4.05 29.42
CA ALA A 589 -7.12 -3.50 28.14
C ALA A 589 -8.35 -2.58 28.21
N THR A 590 -8.91 -2.39 29.40
CA THR A 590 -10.09 -1.58 29.59
C THR A 590 -9.79 -0.10 29.33
N PRO A 591 -10.48 0.57 28.39
CA PRO A 591 -10.28 2.00 28.12
C PRO A 591 -10.56 2.86 29.35
N ASP A 592 -9.59 3.70 29.73
CA ASP A 592 -9.77 4.69 30.80
C ASP A 592 -10.69 5.81 30.35
N LEU A 593 -10.43 6.31 29.15
CA LEU A 593 -11.25 7.33 28.51
C LEU A 593 -11.85 6.78 27.21
N LEU A 594 -13.11 7.08 26.98
CA LEU A 594 -13.84 6.72 25.78
C LEU A 594 -14.53 7.95 25.23
N GLN A 595 -14.22 8.33 24.01
CA GLN A 595 -14.79 9.45 23.31
C GLN A 595 -15.61 8.98 22.12
N TRP A 596 -16.83 9.47 22.02
CA TRP A 596 -17.63 9.29 20.81
C TRP A 596 -17.06 10.14 19.68
N ALA A 597 -16.73 9.52 18.59
CA ALA A 597 -16.18 10.13 17.39
C ALA A 597 -17.13 9.87 16.22
N PRO A 598 -17.85 10.88 15.71
CA PRO A 598 -18.70 10.70 14.54
C PRO A 598 -17.90 10.18 13.34
N GLN A 599 -16.66 10.62 13.23
CA GLN A 599 -15.66 10.13 12.27
C GLN A 599 -14.26 10.11 12.91
N LEU A 600 -13.40 9.21 12.41
CA LEU A 600 -12.00 9.20 12.79
C LEU A 600 -11.17 10.03 11.79
N PRO A 601 -10.09 10.71 12.23
CA PRO A 601 -9.21 11.44 11.33
C PRO A 601 -8.46 10.44 10.46
N LYS A 602 -8.80 10.39 9.19
CA LYS A 602 -8.24 9.46 8.22
C LYS A 602 -7.50 10.19 7.12
N THR A 603 -6.44 9.58 6.63
CA THR A 603 -5.91 9.93 5.33
C THR A 603 -6.94 9.57 4.25
N ARG A 604 -6.79 10.15 3.08
CA ARG A 604 -7.64 9.82 1.92
C ARG A 604 -7.52 8.36 1.44
N SER A 605 -6.49 7.64 1.88
CA SER A 605 -6.38 6.18 1.71
C SER A 605 -7.18 5.39 2.75
N GLY A 606 -7.87 6.06 3.67
CA GLY A 606 -8.62 5.41 4.75
C GLY A 606 -7.79 5.09 6.00
N LYS A 607 -6.48 5.33 6.00
CA LYS A 607 -5.62 5.07 7.15
C LYS A 607 -5.89 6.08 8.28
N ILE A 608 -6.16 5.58 9.48
CA ILE A 608 -6.37 6.41 10.68
C ILE A 608 -5.08 7.12 11.06
N MET A 609 -5.16 8.42 11.27
CA MET A 609 -4.02 9.25 11.68
C MET A 609 -3.87 9.26 13.22
N ARG A 610 -3.44 8.13 13.80
CA ARG A 610 -3.30 7.97 15.26
C ARG A 610 -2.38 9.01 15.88
N ARG A 611 -1.42 9.56 15.15
CA ARG A 611 -0.59 10.67 15.61
C ARG A 611 -1.43 11.88 16.05
N ILE A 612 -2.47 12.23 15.30
CA ILE A 612 -3.39 13.34 15.63
C ILE A 612 -4.19 12.96 16.88
N LEU A 613 -4.77 11.77 16.91
CA LEU A 613 -5.56 11.29 18.05
C LEU A 613 -4.72 11.27 19.35
N ARG A 614 -3.46 10.84 19.26
CA ARG A 614 -2.53 10.81 20.40
C ARG A 614 -2.23 12.21 20.94
N LYS A 615 -2.04 13.19 20.06
CA LYS A 615 -1.81 14.56 20.45
C LYS A 615 -3.05 15.19 21.11
N ILE A 616 -4.24 14.88 20.60
CA ILE A 616 -5.50 15.29 21.23
C ILE A 616 -5.64 14.63 22.62
N ALA A 617 -5.36 13.33 22.71
CA ALA A 617 -5.40 12.58 23.97
C ALA A 617 -4.36 13.05 24.99
N ALA A 618 -3.24 13.61 24.54
CA ALA A 618 -2.20 14.19 25.40
C ALA A 618 -2.40 15.69 25.70
N ASN A 619 -3.49 16.32 25.21
CA ASN A 619 -3.74 17.77 25.26
C ASN A 619 -2.69 18.63 24.51
N GLU A 620 -2.03 18.07 23.49
CA GLU A 620 -1.03 18.74 22.63
C GLU A 620 -1.60 19.19 21.28
N TYR A 621 -2.89 19.54 21.24
CA TYR A 621 -3.63 19.80 19.99
C TYR A 621 -3.20 21.09 19.26
N ASP A 622 -2.41 21.96 19.88
CA ASP A 622 -1.78 23.13 19.23
C ASP A 622 -0.60 22.74 18.30
N GLN A 623 -0.14 21.48 18.35
CA GLN A 623 1.02 20.98 17.64
C GLN A 623 0.72 19.69 16.86
N LEU A 624 -0.37 19.66 16.13
CA LEU A 624 -0.82 18.45 15.41
C LEU A 624 0.12 18.00 14.29
N GLY A 625 1.04 18.87 13.83
CA GLY A 625 1.93 18.60 12.69
C GLY A 625 1.18 18.59 11.36
N ASP A 626 1.72 17.88 10.36
CA ASP A 626 1.12 17.86 9.02
C ASP A 626 -0.27 17.22 9.02
N THR A 627 -1.30 18.00 8.73
CA THR A 627 -2.70 17.59 8.56
C THR A 627 -3.15 17.61 7.10
N SER A 628 -2.26 17.95 6.16
CA SER A 628 -2.57 18.14 4.73
C SER A 628 -3.08 16.88 4.03
N THR A 629 -2.82 15.72 4.63
CA THR A 629 -3.25 14.40 4.10
C THR A 629 -4.61 13.94 4.61
N LEU A 630 -5.27 14.71 5.49
CA LEU A 630 -6.61 14.39 6.00
C LEU A 630 -7.67 14.45 4.90
N THR A 631 -8.62 13.53 4.97
CA THR A 631 -9.80 13.53 4.10
C THR A 631 -10.71 14.71 4.43
N ASP A 632 -10.91 14.94 5.71
CA ASP A 632 -11.74 16.02 6.25
C ASP A 632 -11.05 16.63 7.48
N PRO A 633 -10.47 17.83 7.35
CA PRO A 633 -9.85 18.52 8.49
C PRO A 633 -10.82 18.89 9.61
N ALA A 634 -12.13 19.12 9.32
CA ALA A 634 -13.13 19.50 10.31
C ALA A 634 -13.35 18.43 11.39
N VAL A 635 -13.04 17.16 11.08
CA VAL A 635 -13.07 16.05 12.05
C VAL A 635 -12.14 16.32 13.24
N VAL A 636 -11.03 16.99 13.01
CA VAL A 636 -10.05 17.28 14.07
C VAL A 636 -10.62 18.29 15.08
N ASP A 637 -11.29 19.32 14.58
CA ASP A 637 -11.91 20.35 15.45
C ASP A 637 -12.97 19.73 16.35
N ASP A 638 -13.84 18.87 15.78
CA ASP A 638 -14.85 18.12 16.55
C ASP A 638 -14.21 17.24 17.64
N LEU A 639 -13.15 16.52 17.31
CA LEU A 639 -12.44 15.66 18.27
C LEU A 639 -11.76 16.47 19.39
N VAL A 640 -11.22 17.64 19.08
CA VAL A 640 -10.62 18.55 20.08
C VAL A 640 -11.72 19.15 20.99
N GLU A 641 -12.85 19.55 20.42
CA GLU A 641 -13.97 20.11 21.18
C GLU A 641 -14.60 19.08 22.12
N ASN A 642 -14.70 17.82 21.72
CA ASN A 642 -15.37 16.76 22.48
C ASN A 642 -14.42 15.86 23.29
N ARG A 643 -13.15 16.24 23.44
CA ARG A 643 -12.16 15.43 24.17
C ARG A 643 -12.53 15.20 25.62
N GLN A 644 -12.26 14.00 26.14
CA GLN A 644 -12.66 13.56 27.47
C GLN A 644 -11.61 13.87 28.56
N ASN A 645 -10.43 14.34 28.21
CA ASN A 645 -9.34 14.72 29.09
C ASN A 645 -9.26 16.24 29.31
N ARG A 646 -10.39 16.94 29.28
CA ARG A 646 -10.48 18.33 29.73
C ARG A 646 -10.17 18.32 31.22
N GLY A 647 -9.03 18.88 31.64
CA GLY A 647 -8.80 19.15 33.05
C GLY A 647 -9.87 20.07 33.60
N ASP A 648 -10.35 19.77 34.77
CA ASP A 648 -11.25 20.64 35.54
C ASP A 648 -10.62 22.00 35.84
#